data_c456f2a2eaae19075b1655895bc7ea65
#
_entry.id   c456f2a2eaae19075b1655895bc7ea65
#
_cell.length_a   1.000
_cell.length_b   1.000
_cell.length_c   1.000
_cell.angle_alpha   90.00
_cell.angle_beta   90.00
_cell.angle_gamma   90.00
#
_symmetry.space_group_name_H-M   'P 1'
#
loop_
_entity.id
_entity.type
_entity.pdbx_description
1 polymer ?
#
loop_
_entity_poly.entity_id
_entity_poly.type
_entity_poly.pdbx_seq_one_letter_code
_entity_poly.pdbx_strand_id
1 'polypeptide(L)'
;MNMLEVEAKWNKKWEEEKTYKFDPSRIDKKYYVLEMFSYPSGAKLHVGHWFNYGPSDSFARFKRMQGYEVFQPMGFDAFGLPAENYAIKTGIHPKDSTMKNIATMEKQLKNIGATYDWDYEVVTCDPKYYKWTQWLFLQMYKHDLAYRKEAPVNWCPSCQTVLANEQVVDGCCERCGTTVVRKNLTQWFFRITKYAEELLNDIDKLDWPEKTKLMQKHWIGKSTGGEIEFKVKDKDVSFRVFTTRADTIFGITYVVLAPESPLVDKVVTKENKQIVEDYKLQCSKINEIERLSSSREKTGVFTGSYAINPINGREVPILVADYVLASYGTGAVMGVAAHDDRDYVFAKKHGLPIERVIRSKDGSPDDLPYTDYGIMCNSGEFDGMTTEEGRIAVIEKLEKEGKGELKTNYRLRDWLISRQRYWGAPIPVIHCPHCGAVPVPEKDLPVELPYNVNFTPDGESPLKKCDEFMNVKCPVCGADAKRDPDTLDTFVCSSWYYLRYVDPKNDKEAFSREKVDKMLPVDKYIGGAEHACMHLLYARFFTKALRDMGYLDFDEPFKSLVHQGTILGPDGQKMSKSRGNVISPDTLIEKYGSDAFRLYLMFGFSYVEGGPWNDKGLESIQRFMDRVERLVCHSRTFSYNNNPLTAAEKNIEYVRNNTIKCVTADTENFAFNTAIARIMEFTNALTDYENKVSDKNAVFKECVEDLVKVLAPFAPHFTEELWEVLGNKTTIFNTEFPKVNEKALIKDELELAVQINSRVKAKIVVPSGADKDEIQKIAMDSDEVKALLDGATVKKVIVIPHRLINFVI
;
A
#
# COMPACT_ATOMS: atom_id res chain seq x y z
N MET A 1 17.54 -35.09 -7.40
CA MET A 1 18.54 -33.97 -7.48
C MET A 1 18.81 -33.42 -6.09
N ASN A 2 20.08 -33.13 -5.74
CA ASN A 2 20.39 -32.45 -4.48
C ASN A 2 20.28 -30.92 -4.65
N MET A 3 19.15 -30.35 -4.21
CA MET A 3 18.86 -28.95 -4.45
C MET A 3 19.87 -27.97 -3.81
N LEU A 4 20.43 -28.30 -2.63
CA LEU A 4 21.41 -27.43 -1.99
C LEU A 4 22.72 -27.31 -2.77
N GLU A 5 23.17 -28.39 -3.40
CA GLU A 5 24.35 -28.38 -4.29
C GLU A 5 24.05 -27.60 -5.58
N VAL A 6 22.87 -27.80 -6.15
CA VAL A 6 22.41 -27.09 -7.36
C VAL A 6 22.32 -25.60 -7.13
N GLU A 7 21.72 -25.17 -6.03
CA GLU A 7 21.60 -23.77 -5.66
C GLU A 7 22.97 -23.12 -5.42
N ALA A 8 23.87 -23.79 -4.73
CA ALA A 8 25.24 -23.31 -4.53
C ALA A 8 26.00 -23.17 -5.85
N LYS A 9 25.83 -24.14 -6.78
CA LYS A 9 26.43 -24.10 -8.13
C LYS A 9 25.96 -22.88 -8.91
N TRP A 10 24.64 -22.70 -9.01
CA TRP A 10 24.07 -21.66 -9.85
C TRP A 10 24.22 -20.26 -9.26
N ASN A 11 24.09 -20.08 -7.95
CA ASN A 11 24.35 -18.80 -7.30
C ASN A 11 25.79 -18.33 -7.58
N LYS A 12 26.77 -19.23 -7.47
CA LYS A 12 28.18 -18.93 -7.79
C LYS A 12 28.35 -18.56 -9.26
N LYS A 13 27.76 -19.33 -10.18
CA LYS A 13 27.85 -19.11 -11.62
C LYS A 13 27.23 -17.78 -12.02
N TRP A 14 26.05 -17.43 -11.49
CA TRP A 14 25.40 -16.13 -11.76
C TRP A 14 26.21 -14.93 -11.24
N GLU A 15 26.87 -15.08 -10.09
CA GLU A 15 27.72 -14.04 -9.55
C GLU A 15 29.00 -13.84 -10.41
N GLU A 16 29.65 -14.93 -10.81
CA GLU A 16 30.84 -14.91 -11.66
C GLU A 16 30.56 -14.35 -13.05
N GLU A 17 29.48 -14.75 -13.67
CA GLU A 17 29.05 -14.33 -15.01
C GLU A 17 28.33 -12.98 -15.01
N LYS A 18 28.00 -12.41 -13.82
CA LYS A 18 27.21 -11.18 -13.66
C LYS A 18 25.90 -11.23 -14.44
N THR A 19 25.23 -12.39 -14.40
CA THR A 19 24.07 -12.71 -15.23
C THR A 19 22.93 -11.69 -15.10
N TYR A 20 22.77 -11.05 -13.93
CA TYR A 20 21.67 -10.14 -13.64
C TYR A 20 22.10 -8.67 -13.52
N LYS A 21 23.31 -8.34 -13.96
CA LYS A 21 23.76 -6.97 -14.00
C LYS A 21 22.95 -6.17 -15.00
N PHE A 22 22.44 -5.01 -14.58
CA PHE A 22 21.73 -4.08 -15.43
C PHE A 22 22.67 -3.45 -16.47
N ASP A 23 22.26 -3.47 -17.73
CA ASP A 23 23.01 -2.84 -18.83
C ASP A 23 22.41 -1.48 -19.21
N PRO A 24 23.00 -0.35 -18.81
CA PRO A 24 22.49 0.98 -19.13
C PRO A 24 22.43 1.27 -20.64
N SER A 25 23.15 0.51 -21.48
CA SER A 25 23.07 0.69 -22.95
C SER A 25 21.74 0.23 -23.53
N ARG A 26 20.98 -0.59 -22.81
CA ARG A 26 19.66 -1.12 -23.18
C ARG A 26 18.49 -0.42 -22.48
N ILE A 27 18.72 0.78 -21.98
CA ILE A 27 17.75 1.55 -21.18
C ILE A 27 16.40 1.76 -21.89
N ASP A 28 16.37 1.78 -23.22
CA ASP A 28 15.13 1.89 -24.02
C ASP A 28 14.17 0.71 -23.82
N LYS A 29 14.67 -0.43 -23.35
CA LYS A 29 13.90 -1.63 -23.01
C LYS A 29 13.82 -1.87 -21.52
N LYS A 30 14.14 -0.88 -20.69
CA LYS A 30 14.16 -1.03 -19.24
C LYS A 30 12.80 -1.45 -18.69
N TYR A 31 12.85 -2.23 -17.64
CA TYR A 31 11.70 -2.50 -16.77
C TYR A 31 12.17 -2.41 -15.32
N TYR A 32 11.73 -1.37 -14.62
CA TYR A 32 12.13 -1.13 -13.24
C TYR A 32 11.15 -1.85 -12.31
N VAL A 33 11.59 -2.97 -11.73
CA VAL A 33 10.90 -3.71 -10.66
C VAL A 33 11.47 -3.29 -9.33
N LEU A 34 10.64 -2.84 -8.41
CA LEU A 34 11.11 -2.39 -7.10
C LEU A 34 10.21 -2.93 -5.99
N GLU A 35 10.83 -3.59 -5.03
CA GLU A 35 10.21 -3.96 -3.77
C GLU A 35 10.45 -2.91 -2.70
N MET A 36 9.51 -2.76 -1.77
CA MET A 36 9.78 -2.00 -0.56
C MET A 36 10.92 -2.69 0.20
N PHE A 37 12.02 -1.96 0.39
CA PHE A 37 13.20 -2.48 1.06
C PHE A 37 12.96 -2.72 2.56
N SER A 38 13.70 -3.67 3.15
CA SER A 38 13.44 -4.11 4.51
C SER A 38 14.17 -3.28 5.56
N TYR A 39 13.60 -3.27 6.77
CA TYR A 39 14.26 -2.79 7.97
C TYR A 39 15.18 -3.86 8.56
N PRO A 40 16.48 -3.61 8.73
CA PRO A 40 17.42 -4.53 9.37
C PRO A 40 17.30 -4.49 10.91
N SER A 41 16.06 -4.49 11.42
CA SER A 41 15.74 -4.42 12.85
C SER A 41 15.78 -5.78 13.57
N GLY A 42 15.96 -6.86 12.82
CA GLY A 42 16.10 -8.23 13.32
C GLY A 42 17.24 -8.95 12.62
N ALA A 43 17.77 -10.00 13.24
CA ALA A 43 18.93 -10.72 12.75
C ALA A 43 18.69 -11.52 11.46
N LYS A 44 17.42 -11.73 11.03
CA LYS A 44 17.08 -12.63 9.93
C LYS A 44 15.81 -12.22 9.21
N LEU A 45 15.72 -12.57 7.91
CA LEU A 45 14.48 -12.52 7.14
C LEU A 45 13.47 -13.53 7.69
N HIS A 46 12.20 -13.18 7.65
CA HIS A 46 11.07 -14.05 8.01
C HIS A 46 10.25 -14.42 6.77
N VAL A 47 9.28 -15.32 6.91
CA VAL A 47 8.41 -15.80 5.81
C VAL A 47 7.78 -14.67 5.01
N GLY A 48 7.35 -13.57 5.67
CA GLY A 48 6.77 -12.42 4.97
C GLY A 48 7.75 -11.73 4.01
N HIS A 49 9.05 -11.65 4.35
CA HIS A 49 10.06 -11.15 3.41
C HIS A 49 10.22 -12.09 2.21
N TRP A 50 10.26 -13.40 2.45
CA TRP A 50 10.33 -14.38 1.37
C TRP A 50 9.10 -14.34 0.46
N PHE A 51 7.91 -14.12 1.05
CA PHE A 51 6.66 -13.99 0.31
C PHE A 51 6.58 -12.69 -0.51
N ASN A 52 7.36 -11.68 -0.16
CA ASN A 52 7.55 -10.49 -0.98
C ASN A 52 8.61 -10.74 -2.06
N TYR A 53 9.84 -11.04 -1.66
CA TYR A 53 11.00 -11.01 -2.54
C TYR A 53 11.08 -12.19 -3.52
N GLY A 54 10.63 -13.37 -3.15
CA GLY A 54 10.60 -14.54 -4.04
C GLY A 54 9.67 -14.36 -5.25
N PRO A 55 8.37 -14.05 -5.04
CA PRO A 55 7.44 -13.78 -6.12
C PRO A 55 7.79 -12.57 -6.99
N SER A 56 8.30 -11.49 -6.40
CA SER A 56 8.71 -10.32 -7.18
C SER A 56 9.94 -10.60 -8.05
N ASP A 57 10.90 -11.40 -7.55
CA ASP A 57 12.00 -11.91 -8.37
C ASP A 57 11.48 -12.82 -9.51
N SER A 58 10.48 -13.65 -9.25
CA SER A 58 9.85 -14.47 -10.29
C SER A 58 9.24 -13.60 -11.39
N PHE A 59 8.59 -12.50 -11.03
CA PHE A 59 8.08 -11.52 -11.98
C PHE A 59 9.22 -10.83 -12.76
N ALA A 60 10.29 -10.44 -12.08
CA ALA A 60 11.47 -9.83 -12.71
C ALA A 60 12.12 -10.76 -13.75
N ARG A 61 12.29 -12.04 -13.42
CA ARG A 61 12.81 -13.07 -14.35
C ARG A 61 11.90 -13.28 -15.55
N PHE A 62 10.60 -13.32 -15.31
CA PHE A 62 9.62 -13.41 -16.39
C PHE A 62 9.72 -12.22 -17.35
N LYS A 63 9.84 -10.98 -16.84
CA LYS A 63 10.06 -9.77 -17.65
C LYS A 63 11.37 -9.85 -18.44
N ARG A 64 12.44 -10.34 -17.84
CA ARG A 64 13.70 -10.55 -18.54
C ARG A 64 13.54 -11.52 -19.72
N MET A 65 12.86 -12.64 -19.52
CA MET A 65 12.59 -13.62 -20.59
C MET A 65 11.63 -13.04 -21.66
N GLN A 66 10.85 -12.00 -21.36
CA GLN A 66 10.10 -11.23 -22.35
C GLN A 66 10.95 -10.25 -23.15
N GLY A 67 12.27 -10.17 -22.89
CA GLY A 67 13.23 -9.32 -23.62
C GLY A 67 13.44 -7.93 -23.03
N TYR A 68 12.88 -7.64 -21.84
CA TYR A 68 13.18 -6.41 -21.12
C TYR A 68 14.55 -6.42 -20.48
N GLU A 69 15.16 -5.24 -20.37
CA GLU A 69 16.32 -5.00 -19.50
C GLU A 69 15.80 -4.67 -18.11
N VAL A 70 15.84 -5.66 -17.21
CA VAL A 70 15.26 -5.53 -15.88
C VAL A 70 16.23 -4.85 -14.93
N PHE A 71 15.79 -3.75 -14.32
CA PHE A 71 16.45 -3.09 -13.22
C PHE A 71 15.76 -3.45 -11.91
N GLN A 72 16.45 -4.21 -11.07
CA GLN A 72 15.93 -4.66 -9.75
C GLN A 72 17.03 -4.43 -8.70
N PRO A 73 17.14 -3.20 -8.14
CA PRO A 73 18.07 -2.89 -7.07
C PRO A 73 17.55 -3.38 -5.72
N MET A 74 18.45 -3.52 -4.74
CA MET A 74 18.11 -3.85 -3.37
C MET A 74 18.92 -3.00 -2.40
N GLY A 75 18.39 -2.80 -1.18
CA GLY A 75 19.05 -2.04 -0.12
C GLY A 75 18.30 -2.16 1.20
N PHE A 76 18.60 -1.26 2.13
CA PHE A 76 18.09 -1.38 3.49
C PHE A 76 17.66 -0.02 4.03
N ASP A 77 16.43 0.04 4.57
CA ASP A 77 15.96 1.16 5.37
C ASP A 77 16.47 0.99 6.81
N ALA A 78 17.65 1.52 7.06
CA ALA A 78 18.51 1.14 8.16
C ALA A 78 18.41 2.06 9.40
N PHE A 79 17.65 3.15 9.31
CA PHE A 79 17.35 4.02 10.44
C PHE A 79 16.08 3.60 11.17
N GLY A 80 15.84 4.18 12.34
CA GLY A 80 14.58 4.14 13.05
C GLY A 80 14.57 3.40 14.38
N LEU A 81 13.43 3.51 15.06
CA LEU A 81 13.19 2.99 16.40
C LEU A 81 13.49 1.50 16.62
N PRO A 82 13.16 0.59 15.66
CA PRO A 82 13.41 -0.83 15.90
C PRO A 82 14.88 -1.15 16.14
N ALA A 83 15.78 -0.58 15.35
CA ALA A 83 17.24 -0.78 15.51
C ALA A 83 17.75 -0.16 16.81
N GLU A 84 17.30 1.06 17.14
CA GLU A 84 17.68 1.73 18.40
C GLU A 84 17.15 0.99 19.64
N ASN A 85 15.91 0.53 19.61
CA ASN A 85 15.34 -0.25 20.73
C ASN A 85 16.07 -1.60 20.91
N TYR A 86 16.46 -2.24 19.81
CA TYR A 86 17.28 -3.45 19.87
C TYR A 86 18.65 -3.15 20.51
N ALA A 87 19.28 -2.07 20.09
CA ALA A 87 20.56 -1.61 20.65
C ALA A 87 20.46 -1.31 22.15
N ILE A 88 19.42 -0.60 22.59
CA ILE A 88 19.15 -0.32 24.02
C ILE A 88 19.02 -1.64 24.79
N LYS A 89 18.23 -2.59 24.27
CA LYS A 89 17.97 -3.88 24.92
C LYS A 89 19.22 -4.75 25.02
N THR A 90 20.10 -4.71 24.04
CA THR A 90 21.27 -5.58 23.95
C THR A 90 22.56 -4.94 24.44
N GLY A 91 22.59 -3.62 24.64
CA GLY A 91 23.79 -2.85 24.94
C GLY A 91 24.77 -2.74 23.76
N ILE A 92 24.35 -3.09 22.54
CA ILE A 92 25.16 -2.98 21.31
C ILE A 92 24.80 -1.67 20.60
N HIS A 93 25.79 -0.94 20.13
CA HIS A 93 25.54 0.33 19.41
C HIS A 93 24.63 0.12 18.18
N PRO A 94 23.64 1.01 17.91
CA PRO A 94 22.70 0.85 16.79
C PRO A 94 23.39 0.66 15.45
N LYS A 95 24.46 1.40 15.16
CA LYS A 95 25.25 1.27 13.94
C LYS A 95 25.79 -0.14 13.76
N ASP A 96 26.41 -0.69 14.81
CA ASP A 96 27.08 -2.00 14.71
C ASP A 96 26.07 -3.14 14.58
N SER A 97 24.97 -3.09 15.36
CA SER A 97 23.90 -4.08 15.26
C SER A 97 23.21 -4.04 13.91
N THR A 98 22.96 -2.85 13.38
CA THR A 98 22.33 -2.64 12.06
C THR A 98 23.21 -3.18 10.94
N MET A 99 24.51 -2.82 10.91
CA MET A 99 25.43 -3.31 9.87
C MET A 99 25.61 -4.83 9.91
N LYS A 100 25.63 -5.43 11.10
CA LYS A 100 25.65 -6.89 11.26
C LYS A 100 24.37 -7.55 10.70
N ASN A 101 23.22 -6.95 10.97
CA ASN A 101 21.95 -7.46 10.47
C ASN A 101 21.86 -7.33 8.93
N ILE A 102 22.31 -6.22 8.35
CA ILE A 102 22.41 -6.00 6.91
C ILE A 102 23.22 -7.13 6.26
N ALA A 103 24.42 -7.38 6.74
CA ALA A 103 25.29 -8.45 6.19
C ALA A 103 24.64 -9.84 6.25
N THR A 104 23.86 -10.11 7.30
CA THR A 104 23.11 -11.38 7.42
C THR A 104 21.96 -11.43 6.44
N MET A 105 21.19 -10.36 6.33
CA MET A 105 20.05 -10.29 5.41
C MET A 105 20.49 -10.32 3.94
N GLU A 106 21.57 -9.64 3.60
CA GLU A 106 22.18 -9.70 2.25
C GLU A 106 22.51 -11.13 1.86
N LYS A 107 23.17 -11.88 2.76
CA LYS A 107 23.45 -13.30 2.52
C LYS A 107 22.16 -14.11 2.31
N GLN A 108 21.12 -13.86 3.10
CA GLN A 108 19.84 -14.55 2.95
C GLN A 108 19.14 -14.17 1.63
N LEU A 109 19.19 -12.90 1.20
CA LEU A 109 18.64 -12.45 -0.09
C LEU A 109 19.39 -13.09 -1.27
N LYS A 110 20.70 -13.25 -1.19
CA LYS A 110 21.48 -14.00 -2.18
C LYS A 110 21.07 -15.48 -2.21
N ASN A 111 20.75 -16.09 -1.07
CA ASN A 111 20.27 -17.48 -1.00
C ASN A 111 18.87 -17.67 -1.60
N ILE A 112 18.04 -16.62 -1.64
CA ILE A 112 16.76 -16.64 -2.40
C ILE A 112 17.03 -16.84 -3.90
N GLY A 113 18.23 -16.52 -4.34
CA GLY A 113 18.62 -16.53 -5.75
C GLY A 113 18.01 -15.36 -6.52
N ALA A 114 17.67 -14.27 -5.85
CA ALA A 114 17.03 -13.11 -6.48
C ALA A 114 17.99 -12.36 -7.42
N THR A 115 17.41 -11.74 -8.44
CA THR A 115 18.13 -11.05 -9.54
C THR A 115 18.60 -9.65 -9.18
N TYR A 116 18.89 -9.38 -7.91
CA TYR A 116 19.31 -8.05 -7.44
C TYR A 116 20.66 -7.66 -7.99
N ASP A 117 20.72 -6.45 -8.58
CA ASP A 117 22.00 -5.84 -8.93
C ASP A 117 22.56 -5.05 -7.73
N TRP A 118 23.45 -5.68 -6.97
CA TRP A 118 24.09 -5.14 -5.78
C TRP A 118 25.03 -3.95 -6.06
N ASP A 119 25.37 -3.69 -7.33
CA ASP A 119 26.09 -2.47 -7.69
C ASP A 119 25.29 -1.19 -7.42
N TYR A 120 23.96 -1.34 -7.29
CA TYR A 120 23.00 -0.27 -7.02
C TYR A 120 22.45 -0.30 -5.58
N GLU A 121 23.14 -0.97 -4.65
CA GLU A 121 22.73 -1.00 -3.25
C GLU A 121 22.68 0.39 -2.62
N VAL A 122 21.66 0.63 -1.78
CA VAL A 122 21.59 1.81 -0.90
C VAL A 122 21.31 1.36 0.53
N VAL A 123 21.93 2.06 1.49
CA VAL A 123 21.73 1.87 2.93
C VAL A 123 21.43 3.23 3.54
N THR A 124 20.22 3.42 4.06
CA THR A 124 19.77 4.76 4.48
C THR A 124 20.56 5.36 5.63
N CYS A 125 21.22 4.54 6.48
CA CYS A 125 22.06 5.02 7.57
C CYS A 125 23.52 5.29 7.16
N ASP A 126 23.89 5.05 5.90
CA ASP A 126 25.22 5.45 5.40
C ASP A 126 25.27 6.98 5.25
N PRO A 127 26.30 7.67 5.79
CA PRO A 127 26.51 9.10 5.58
C PRO A 127 26.46 9.54 4.12
N LYS A 128 26.90 8.69 3.19
CA LYS A 128 26.82 8.94 1.74
C LYS A 128 25.39 8.96 1.21
N TYR A 129 24.46 8.29 1.90
CA TYR A 129 23.04 8.33 1.57
C TYR A 129 22.33 9.47 2.29
N TYR A 130 22.41 9.54 3.63
CA TYR A 130 21.62 10.53 4.37
C TYR A 130 22.14 11.97 4.22
N LYS A 131 23.36 12.20 3.73
CA LYS A 131 23.79 13.51 3.20
C LYS A 131 22.73 14.08 2.26
N TRP A 132 22.22 13.26 1.36
CA TRP A 132 21.26 13.68 0.37
C TRP A 132 19.84 13.78 0.92
N THR A 133 19.49 12.97 1.92
CA THR A 133 18.23 13.18 2.69
C THR A 133 18.25 14.52 3.41
N GLN A 134 19.39 14.91 3.99
CA GLN A 134 19.58 16.23 4.60
C GLN A 134 19.52 17.34 3.54
N TRP A 135 20.16 17.15 2.39
CA TRP A 135 20.06 18.10 1.29
C TRP A 135 18.62 18.28 0.81
N LEU A 136 17.85 17.19 0.66
CA LEU A 136 16.43 17.27 0.31
C LEU A 136 15.62 18.08 1.35
N PHE A 137 15.87 17.86 2.64
CA PHE A 137 15.28 18.71 3.69
C PHE A 137 15.62 20.19 3.46
N LEU A 138 16.86 20.52 3.14
CA LEU A 138 17.27 21.91 2.86
C LEU A 138 16.57 22.47 1.62
N GLN A 139 16.35 21.67 0.57
CA GLN A 139 15.57 22.11 -0.60
C GLN A 139 14.11 22.38 -0.21
N MET A 140 13.48 21.48 0.55
CA MET A 140 12.13 21.69 1.08
C MET A 140 12.05 22.99 1.92
N TYR A 141 13.05 23.27 2.75
CA TYR A 141 13.12 24.47 3.56
C TYR A 141 13.25 25.75 2.71
N LYS A 142 14.13 25.75 1.70
CA LYS A 142 14.31 26.88 0.78
C LYS A 142 13.05 27.23 -0.02
N HIS A 143 12.21 26.23 -0.32
CA HIS A 143 10.97 26.39 -1.07
C HIS A 143 9.71 26.52 -0.17
N ASP A 144 9.89 26.84 1.10
CA ASP A 144 8.79 26.99 2.08
C ASP A 144 7.91 25.73 2.19
N LEU A 145 8.50 24.56 2.00
CA LEU A 145 7.85 23.27 2.22
C LEU A 145 8.23 22.62 3.56
N ALA A 146 9.29 23.10 4.21
CA ALA A 146 9.66 22.73 5.57
C ALA A 146 9.55 23.94 6.49
N TYR A 147 8.97 23.78 7.67
CA TYR A 147 8.82 24.84 8.65
C TYR A 147 8.78 24.29 10.07
N ARG A 148 9.05 25.15 11.04
CA ARG A 148 9.08 24.83 12.46
C ARG A 148 8.03 25.62 13.22
N LYS A 149 7.24 24.93 14.05
CA LYS A 149 6.26 25.59 14.93
C LYS A 149 6.03 24.79 16.20
N GLU A 150 5.54 25.47 17.24
CA GLU A 150 4.96 24.82 18.41
C GLU A 150 3.55 24.32 18.08
N ALA A 151 3.28 23.08 18.36
CA ALA A 151 1.99 22.44 18.10
C ALA A 151 1.72 21.29 19.08
N PRO A 152 0.45 20.98 19.36
CA PRO A 152 0.09 19.73 20.02
C PRO A 152 0.39 18.57 19.08
N VAL A 153 1.33 17.71 19.49
CA VAL A 153 1.79 16.55 18.73
C VAL A 153 1.42 15.24 19.43
N ASN A 154 1.35 14.17 18.65
CA ASN A 154 1.15 12.84 19.18
C ASN A 154 2.44 12.37 19.87
N TRP A 155 2.38 12.06 21.14
CA TRP A 155 3.50 11.58 21.93
C TRP A 155 3.25 10.14 22.40
N CYS A 156 4.17 9.25 22.08
CA CYS A 156 4.15 7.89 22.65
C CYS A 156 4.95 7.86 23.94
N PRO A 157 4.33 7.64 25.11
CA PRO A 157 5.04 7.65 26.38
C PRO A 157 5.95 6.42 26.56
N SER A 158 5.68 5.32 25.90
CA SER A 158 6.53 4.13 25.92
C SER A 158 7.75 4.25 25.02
N CYS A 159 7.56 4.70 23.77
CA CYS A 159 8.66 4.95 22.84
C CYS A 159 9.40 6.26 23.11
N GLN A 160 8.85 7.14 23.95
CA GLN A 160 9.37 8.47 24.31
C GLN A 160 9.76 9.32 23.09
N THR A 161 8.85 9.38 22.12
CA THR A 161 9.04 10.15 20.88
C THR A 161 7.70 10.64 20.34
N VAL A 162 7.75 11.65 19.48
CA VAL A 162 6.59 12.08 18.71
C VAL A 162 6.31 11.13 17.55
N LEU A 163 5.04 11.09 17.16
CA LEU A 163 4.55 10.28 16.05
C LEU A 163 3.85 11.20 15.03
N ALA A 164 4.02 10.93 13.75
CA ALA A 164 3.15 11.49 12.72
C ALA A 164 1.71 10.98 12.91
N ASN A 165 0.72 11.68 12.36
CA ASN A 165 -0.68 11.27 12.50
C ASN A 165 -0.92 9.87 11.92
N GLU A 166 -0.25 9.55 10.82
CA GLU A 166 -0.29 8.29 10.11
C GLU A 166 0.26 7.10 10.92
N GLN A 167 1.09 7.39 11.93
CA GLN A 167 1.68 6.40 12.84
C GLN A 167 0.83 6.14 14.10
N VAL A 168 -0.36 6.70 14.15
CA VAL A 168 -1.33 6.48 15.24
C VAL A 168 -2.51 5.69 14.71
N VAL A 169 -2.65 4.45 15.19
CA VAL A 169 -3.72 3.53 14.79
C VAL A 169 -4.61 3.29 16.00
N ASP A 170 -5.90 3.56 15.87
CA ASP A 170 -6.89 3.42 16.96
C ASP A 170 -6.47 4.09 18.29
N GLY A 171 -5.80 5.26 18.19
CA GLY A 171 -5.31 6.00 19.36
C GLY A 171 -4.04 5.48 19.99
N CYS A 172 -3.47 4.45 19.40
CA CYS A 172 -2.28 3.80 19.90
C CYS A 172 -1.10 3.97 18.95
N CYS A 173 0.09 3.90 19.49
CA CYS A 173 1.32 3.85 18.68
C CYS A 173 1.33 2.58 17.82
N GLU A 174 1.48 2.71 16.49
CA GLU A 174 1.52 1.60 15.55
C GLU A 174 2.56 0.51 15.90
N ARG A 175 3.63 0.90 16.61
CA ARG A 175 4.76 0.02 16.93
C ARG A 175 4.62 -0.73 18.25
N CYS A 176 4.24 -0.02 19.31
CA CYS A 176 4.24 -0.60 20.66
C CYS A 176 2.85 -0.79 21.25
N GLY A 177 1.80 -0.35 20.56
CA GLY A 177 0.41 -0.46 21.03
C GLY A 177 0.05 0.42 22.21
N THR A 178 0.97 1.28 22.72
CA THR A 178 0.71 2.16 23.85
C THR A 178 -0.19 3.32 23.42
N THR A 179 -1.16 3.67 24.27
CA THR A 179 -2.04 4.82 24.04
C THR A 179 -1.22 6.10 23.92
N VAL A 180 -1.48 6.85 22.85
CA VAL A 180 -0.79 8.10 22.52
C VAL A 180 -1.41 9.25 23.30
N VAL A 181 -0.57 10.18 23.78
CA VAL A 181 -1.00 11.38 24.48
C VAL A 181 -0.64 12.64 23.67
N ARG A 182 -1.31 13.75 23.93
CA ARG A 182 -0.96 15.05 23.32
C ARG A 182 0.09 15.77 24.16
N LYS A 183 1.11 16.32 23.49
CA LYS A 183 2.17 17.10 24.10
C LYS A 183 2.48 18.32 23.21
N ASN A 184 2.57 19.51 23.78
CA ASN A 184 2.98 20.69 23.03
C ASN A 184 4.50 20.71 22.90
N LEU A 185 4.98 20.66 21.68
CA LEU A 185 6.41 20.69 21.36
C LEU A 185 6.64 21.55 20.09
N THR A 186 7.80 22.18 20.05
CA THR A 186 8.25 22.88 18.83
C THR A 186 8.94 21.88 17.91
N GLN A 187 8.36 21.65 16.74
CA GLN A 187 8.73 20.58 15.84
C GLN A 187 8.80 21.04 14.39
N TRP A 188 9.51 20.28 13.55
CA TRP A 188 9.56 20.47 12.12
C TRP A 188 8.45 19.71 11.41
N PHE A 189 7.91 20.34 10.36
CA PHE A 189 6.85 19.79 9.52
C PHE A 189 7.18 20.00 8.05
N PHE A 190 6.75 19.03 7.21
CA PHE A 190 6.61 19.26 5.77
C PHE A 190 5.18 19.64 5.41
N ARG A 191 5.02 20.66 4.52
CA ARG A 191 3.73 21.15 4.04
C ARG A 191 3.12 20.24 2.97
N ILE A 192 2.89 18.97 3.29
CA ILE A 192 2.22 18.02 2.39
C ILE A 192 0.83 18.51 1.99
N THR A 193 0.18 19.32 2.83
CA THR A 193 -1.15 19.88 2.57
C THR A 193 -1.16 20.83 1.37
N LYS A 194 -0.04 21.45 0.98
CA LYS A 194 0.06 22.22 -0.27
C LYS A 194 -0.22 21.38 -1.52
N TYR A 195 -0.02 20.07 -1.45
CA TYR A 195 -0.21 19.12 -2.53
C TYR A 195 -1.49 18.29 -2.39
N ALA A 196 -2.33 18.56 -1.38
CA ALA A 196 -3.52 17.77 -1.09
C ALA A 196 -4.45 17.61 -2.29
N GLU A 197 -4.71 18.69 -3.04
CA GLU A 197 -5.57 18.67 -4.24
C GLU A 197 -4.95 17.83 -5.35
N GLU A 198 -3.67 18.02 -5.63
CA GLU A 198 -2.97 17.30 -6.69
C GLU A 198 -2.81 15.80 -6.36
N LEU A 199 -2.46 15.47 -5.11
CA LEU A 199 -2.42 14.10 -4.62
C LEU A 199 -3.78 13.40 -4.77
N LEU A 200 -4.87 14.13 -4.56
CA LEU A 200 -6.22 13.61 -4.70
C LEU A 200 -6.61 13.39 -6.17
N ASN A 201 -6.32 14.36 -7.04
CA ASN A 201 -6.76 14.33 -8.44
C ASN A 201 -5.96 13.31 -9.28
N ASP A 202 -4.69 13.12 -8.96
CA ASP A 202 -3.82 12.25 -9.77
C ASP A 202 -3.90 10.79 -9.40
N ILE A 203 -4.47 10.45 -8.23
CA ILE A 203 -4.50 9.05 -7.77
C ILE A 203 -5.30 8.12 -8.70
N ASP A 204 -6.32 8.65 -9.38
CA ASP A 204 -7.14 7.86 -10.30
C ASP A 204 -6.42 7.48 -11.60
N LYS A 205 -5.36 8.20 -11.95
CA LYS A 205 -4.52 7.94 -13.11
C LYS A 205 -3.57 6.74 -12.91
N LEU A 206 -3.39 6.30 -11.65
CA LEU A 206 -2.43 5.25 -11.28
C LEU A 206 -3.04 3.85 -11.43
N ASP A 207 -2.24 2.91 -11.94
CA ASP A 207 -2.57 1.48 -11.97
C ASP A 207 -2.29 0.85 -10.59
N TRP A 208 -3.06 1.30 -9.60
CA TRP A 208 -2.96 0.89 -8.21
C TRP A 208 -4.24 0.18 -7.75
N PRO A 209 -4.16 -0.70 -6.72
CA PRO A 209 -5.33 -1.33 -6.13
C PRO A 209 -6.36 -0.30 -5.66
N GLU A 210 -7.63 -0.49 -6.03
CA GLU A 210 -8.72 0.44 -5.69
C GLU A 210 -8.83 0.71 -4.19
N LYS A 211 -8.59 -0.31 -3.36
CA LYS A 211 -8.56 -0.17 -1.91
C LYS A 211 -7.54 0.88 -1.45
N THR A 212 -6.35 0.87 -2.05
CA THR A 212 -5.28 1.84 -1.74
C THR A 212 -5.65 3.24 -2.17
N LYS A 213 -6.23 3.39 -3.38
CA LYS A 213 -6.72 4.68 -3.86
C LYS A 213 -7.79 5.25 -2.93
N LEU A 214 -8.77 4.43 -2.53
CA LEU A 214 -9.82 4.83 -1.59
C LEU A 214 -9.26 5.20 -0.22
N MET A 215 -8.29 4.45 0.30
CA MET A 215 -7.63 4.78 1.57
C MET A 215 -6.96 6.15 1.51
N GLN A 216 -6.20 6.47 0.45
CA GLN A 216 -5.57 7.79 0.29
C GLN A 216 -6.60 8.90 0.12
N LYS A 217 -7.66 8.69 -0.70
CA LYS A 217 -8.74 9.66 -0.86
C LYS A 217 -9.42 9.99 0.48
N HIS A 218 -9.73 8.97 1.26
CA HIS A 218 -10.32 9.16 2.60
C HIS A 218 -9.35 9.82 3.57
N TRP A 219 -8.05 9.50 3.48
CA TRP A 219 -7.03 10.12 4.33
C TRP A 219 -6.85 11.60 4.01
N ILE A 220 -6.76 11.96 2.74
CA ILE A 220 -6.73 13.36 2.28
C ILE A 220 -8.01 14.07 2.68
N GLY A 221 -9.17 13.43 2.52
CA GLY A 221 -10.45 13.83 3.08
C GLY A 221 -10.86 15.22 2.67
N LYS A 222 -10.94 15.47 1.35
CA LYS A 222 -11.46 16.73 0.80
C LYS A 222 -12.92 16.92 1.17
N SER A 223 -13.25 18.08 1.72
CA SER A 223 -14.62 18.50 1.97
C SER A 223 -14.81 19.94 1.51
N THR A 224 -15.82 20.16 0.68
CA THR A 224 -16.20 21.50 0.20
C THR A 224 -17.51 21.91 0.84
N GLY A 225 -17.53 23.09 1.43
CA GLY A 225 -18.69 23.60 2.17
C GLY A 225 -18.63 25.11 2.37
N GLY A 226 -19.56 25.62 3.19
CA GLY A 226 -19.58 27.02 3.59
C GLY A 226 -18.78 27.27 4.87
N GLU A 227 -17.89 28.23 4.85
CA GLU A 227 -17.34 28.85 6.07
C GLU A 227 -18.17 30.10 6.40
N ILE A 228 -18.95 30.05 7.49
CA ILE A 228 -20.02 30.96 7.79
C ILE A 228 -19.70 31.70 9.09
N GLU A 229 -19.81 33.03 9.09
CA GLU A 229 -19.54 33.88 10.24
C GLU A 229 -20.79 34.07 11.12
N PHE A 230 -20.64 33.76 12.41
CA PHE A 230 -21.62 33.98 13.45
C PHE A 230 -21.16 35.10 14.36
N LYS A 231 -22.01 36.09 14.60
CA LYS A 231 -21.77 37.13 15.59
C LYS A 231 -22.31 36.70 16.95
N VAL A 232 -21.60 37.03 18.00
CA VAL A 232 -22.06 36.81 19.38
C VAL A 232 -22.95 38.00 19.77
N LYS A 233 -24.14 37.67 20.29
CA LYS A 233 -25.07 38.71 20.76
C LYS A 233 -24.45 39.55 21.88
N ASP A 234 -24.64 40.88 21.83
CA ASP A 234 -24.21 41.85 22.84
C ASP A 234 -22.68 41.87 23.12
N LYS A 235 -21.88 41.29 22.20
CA LYS A 235 -20.41 41.31 22.28
C LYS A 235 -19.80 41.64 20.92
N ASP A 236 -18.68 42.33 20.92
CA ASP A 236 -17.88 42.54 19.71
C ASP A 236 -16.95 41.33 19.45
N VAL A 237 -17.60 40.19 19.24
CA VAL A 237 -16.95 38.88 18.98
C VAL A 237 -17.69 38.19 17.86
N SER A 238 -16.96 37.69 16.88
CA SER A 238 -17.47 36.78 15.88
C SER A 238 -16.60 35.54 15.78
N PHE A 239 -17.15 34.45 15.23
CA PHE A 239 -16.43 33.25 14.94
C PHE A 239 -16.98 32.57 13.69
N ARG A 240 -16.18 31.71 13.05
CA ARG A 240 -16.58 31.01 11.83
C ARG A 240 -16.89 29.54 12.10
N VAL A 241 -17.89 29.05 11.41
CA VAL A 241 -18.31 27.65 11.40
C VAL A 241 -18.14 27.10 9.99
N PHE A 242 -17.49 25.97 9.85
CA PHE A 242 -17.45 25.24 8.58
C PHE A 242 -18.53 24.16 8.54
N THR A 243 -19.30 24.11 7.46
CA THR A 243 -20.31 23.10 7.23
C THR A 243 -20.37 22.64 5.78
N THR A 244 -20.52 21.33 5.55
CA THR A 244 -20.84 20.76 4.23
C THR A 244 -22.34 20.75 3.96
N ARG A 245 -23.16 21.09 4.97
CA ARG A 245 -24.64 21.08 4.95
C ARG A 245 -25.19 22.48 5.17
N ALA A 246 -24.77 23.44 4.33
CA ALA A 246 -25.28 24.81 4.39
C ALA A 246 -26.79 24.91 4.13
N ASP A 247 -27.38 23.91 3.44
CA ASP A 247 -28.82 23.72 3.25
C ASP A 247 -29.59 23.65 4.57
N THR A 248 -28.96 23.20 5.65
CA THR A 248 -29.62 23.03 6.96
C THR A 248 -29.48 24.24 7.89
N ILE A 249 -28.89 25.36 7.44
CA ILE A 249 -28.61 26.54 8.30
C ILE A 249 -29.83 27.12 8.98
N PHE A 250 -31.01 27.04 8.35
CA PHE A 250 -32.26 27.53 8.94
C PHE A 250 -32.72 26.71 10.14
N GLY A 251 -32.31 25.44 10.21
CA GLY A 251 -32.60 24.49 11.29
C GLY A 251 -31.56 24.48 12.42
N ILE A 252 -30.64 25.45 12.46
CA ILE A 252 -29.70 25.56 13.57
C ILE A 252 -30.44 25.96 14.84
N THR A 253 -30.26 25.16 15.87
CA THR A 253 -30.87 25.41 17.20
C THR A 253 -29.86 25.66 18.30
N TYR A 254 -28.58 25.48 18.03
CA TYR A 254 -27.45 25.79 18.90
C TYR A 254 -26.13 25.79 18.11
N VAL A 255 -25.09 26.37 18.70
CA VAL A 255 -23.73 26.36 18.19
C VAL A 255 -22.79 25.80 19.27
N VAL A 256 -21.78 25.05 18.86
CA VAL A 256 -20.85 24.38 19.78
C VAL A 256 -19.42 24.82 19.51
N LEU A 257 -18.71 25.15 20.57
CA LEU A 257 -17.27 25.44 20.55
C LEU A 257 -16.49 24.26 21.14
N ALA A 258 -15.30 24.03 20.64
CA ALA A 258 -14.36 23.09 21.22
C ALA A 258 -13.89 23.58 22.61
N PRO A 259 -13.76 22.72 23.63
CA PRO A 259 -13.30 23.09 24.96
C PRO A 259 -11.93 23.79 24.98
N GLU A 260 -11.05 23.46 24.01
CA GLU A 260 -9.70 24.02 23.87
C GLU A 260 -9.68 25.33 23.10
N SER A 261 -10.81 25.77 22.54
CA SER A 261 -10.87 26.99 21.74
C SER A 261 -10.69 28.23 22.60
N PRO A 262 -9.78 29.16 22.24
CA PRO A 262 -9.64 30.43 22.94
C PRO A 262 -10.89 31.34 22.83
N LEU A 263 -11.82 31.02 21.95
CA LEU A 263 -13.11 31.67 21.81
C LEU A 263 -13.98 31.46 23.05
N VAL A 264 -13.86 30.33 23.72
CA VAL A 264 -14.64 29.98 24.90
C VAL A 264 -14.47 31.05 25.98
N ASP A 265 -13.24 31.52 26.22
CA ASP A 265 -12.94 32.54 27.24
C ASP A 265 -13.50 33.91 26.86
N LYS A 266 -13.70 34.21 25.57
CA LYS A 266 -14.29 35.44 25.07
C LYS A 266 -15.81 35.45 25.13
N VAL A 267 -16.44 34.30 25.00
CA VAL A 267 -17.90 34.18 24.91
C VAL A 267 -18.57 33.85 26.25
N VAL A 268 -17.87 33.16 27.14
CA VAL A 268 -18.43 32.75 28.45
C VAL A 268 -18.86 33.96 29.26
N THR A 269 -20.03 33.87 29.94
CA THR A 269 -20.50 34.91 30.88
C THR A 269 -19.87 34.71 32.26
N LYS A 270 -19.95 35.74 33.10
CA LYS A 270 -19.38 35.66 34.45
C LYS A 270 -20.05 34.56 35.28
N GLU A 271 -21.35 34.38 35.10
CA GLU A 271 -22.18 33.43 35.84
C GLU A 271 -21.84 31.98 35.46
N ASN A 272 -21.49 31.74 34.20
CA ASN A 272 -21.22 30.40 33.67
C ASN A 272 -19.71 30.05 33.68
N LYS A 273 -18.84 30.96 34.06
CA LYS A 273 -17.39 30.80 33.94
C LYS A 273 -16.87 29.58 34.69
N GLN A 274 -17.32 29.39 35.94
CA GLN A 274 -16.85 28.25 36.74
C GLN A 274 -17.28 26.89 36.14
N ILE A 275 -18.51 26.77 35.69
CA ILE A 275 -19.06 25.56 35.09
C ILE A 275 -18.28 25.19 33.81
N VAL A 276 -17.97 26.19 33.00
CA VAL A 276 -17.23 26.01 31.74
C VAL A 276 -15.77 25.60 32.01
N GLU A 277 -15.10 26.22 32.99
CA GLU A 277 -13.73 25.88 33.37
C GLU A 277 -13.63 24.45 33.92
N ASP A 278 -14.56 24.04 34.80
CA ASP A 278 -14.63 22.69 35.32
C ASP A 278 -14.84 21.67 34.17
N TYR A 279 -15.69 22.03 33.21
CA TYR A 279 -15.94 21.20 32.04
C TYR A 279 -14.72 21.09 31.09
N LYS A 280 -14.01 22.21 30.84
CA LYS A 280 -12.73 22.20 30.10
C LYS A 280 -11.71 21.27 30.75
N LEU A 281 -11.61 21.33 32.09
CA LEU A 281 -10.73 20.45 32.85
C LEU A 281 -11.15 18.96 32.77
N GLN A 282 -12.43 18.68 32.74
CA GLN A 282 -12.95 17.32 32.52
C GLN A 282 -12.59 16.81 31.12
N CYS A 283 -12.83 17.60 30.08
CA CYS A 283 -12.52 17.26 28.71
C CYS A 283 -11.01 17.06 28.46
N SER A 284 -10.15 17.82 29.15
CA SER A 284 -8.70 17.69 29.00
C SER A 284 -8.12 16.34 29.44
N LYS A 285 -8.87 15.61 30.28
CA LYS A 285 -8.51 14.26 30.78
C LYS A 285 -8.90 13.13 29.80
N ILE A 286 -9.63 13.43 28.74
CA ILE A 286 -10.18 12.48 27.77
C ILE A 286 -9.46 12.67 26.45
N ASN A 287 -8.95 11.58 25.85
CA ASN A 287 -8.29 11.70 24.57
C ASN A 287 -9.28 12.00 23.43
N GLU A 288 -8.79 12.61 22.35
CA GLU A 288 -9.63 13.04 21.20
C GLU A 288 -10.40 11.89 20.55
N ILE A 289 -9.83 10.70 20.48
CA ILE A 289 -10.45 9.52 19.86
C ILE A 289 -11.63 9.03 20.71
N GLU A 290 -11.44 8.97 22.02
CA GLU A 290 -12.50 8.62 22.95
C GLU A 290 -13.63 9.65 22.90
N ARG A 291 -13.29 10.93 22.77
CA ARG A 291 -14.29 12.02 22.63
C ARG A 291 -15.11 11.86 21.34
N LEU A 292 -14.50 11.42 20.24
CA LEU A 292 -15.18 11.22 18.96
C LEU A 292 -15.89 9.86 18.83
N SER A 293 -15.63 8.91 19.72
CA SER A 293 -16.23 7.57 19.66
C SER A 293 -17.76 7.64 19.61
N SER A 294 -18.38 6.92 18.68
CA SER A 294 -19.84 6.81 18.56
C SER A 294 -20.50 6.11 19.74
N SER A 295 -19.76 5.27 20.45
CA SER A 295 -20.26 4.55 21.64
C SER A 295 -20.33 5.41 22.89
N ARG A 296 -19.66 6.57 22.88
CA ARG A 296 -19.66 7.50 24.01
C ARG A 296 -20.78 8.51 23.93
N GLU A 297 -21.53 8.66 25.02
CA GLU A 297 -22.50 9.72 25.15
C GLU A 297 -21.85 11.10 25.10
N LYS A 298 -22.38 11.99 24.26
CA LYS A 298 -21.87 13.37 24.10
C LYS A 298 -22.36 14.26 25.22
N THR A 299 -21.47 15.12 25.72
CA THR A 299 -21.76 16.05 26.82
C THR A 299 -21.42 17.48 26.40
N GLY A 300 -22.00 18.44 27.11
CA GLY A 300 -21.73 19.86 26.86
C GLY A 300 -22.33 20.73 27.95
N VAL A 301 -21.84 21.98 27.99
CA VAL A 301 -22.31 23.00 28.95
C VAL A 301 -22.59 24.32 28.23
N PHE A 302 -23.56 25.08 28.75
CA PHE A 302 -23.93 26.36 28.18
C PHE A 302 -22.95 27.46 28.64
N THR A 303 -22.53 28.30 27.68
CA THR A 303 -21.61 29.43 27.97
C THR A 303 -22.28 30.67 28.60
N GLY A 304 -23.61 30.75 28.60
CA GLY A 304 -24.39 31.92 28.96
C GLY A 304 -24.59 32.91 27.80
N SER A 305 -23.95 32.70 26.64
CA SER A 305 -24.03 33.60 25.49
C SER A 305 -24.77 32.97 24.32
N TYR A 306 -25.25 33.81 23.41
CA TYR A 306 -25.97 33.42 22.20
C TYR A 306 -25.25 33.91 20.96
N ALA A 307 -25.30 33.14 19.89
CA ALA A 307 -24.88 33.50 18.56
C ALA A 307 -26.08 33.91 17.71
N ILE A 308 -25.86 34.82 16.75
CA ILE A 308 -26.89 35.24 15.81
C ILE A 308 -26.69 34.44 14.52
N ASN A 309 -27.72 33.67 14.12
CA ASN A 309 -27.73 32.98 12.84
C ASN A 309 -27.69 34.00 11.69
N PRO A 310 -26.67 34.00 10.84
CA PRO A 310 -26.48 35.07 9.85
C PRO A 310 -27.52 35.10 8.74
N ILE A 311 -28.25 33.99 8.50
CA ILE A 311 -29.21 33.90 7.40
C ILE A 311 -30.62 34.41 7.79
N ASN A 312 -31.05 34.22 9.05
CA ASN A 312 -32.40 34.56 9.51
C ASN A 312 -32.44 35.41 10.77
N GLY A 313 -31.30 35.78 11.32
CA GLY A 313 -31.19 36.68 12.51
C GLY A 313 -31.57 36.02 13.83
N ARG A 314 -31.86 34.73 13.87
CA ARG A 314 -32.29 34.04 15.07
C ARG A 314 -31.14 33.85 16.07
N GLU A 315 -31.46 34.02 17.34
CA GLU A 315 -30.54 33.78 18.44
C GLU A 315 -30.49 32.29 18.79
N VAL A 316 -29.29 31.73 18.88
CA VAL A 316 -29.06 30.35 19.24
C VAL A 316 -28.01 30.25 20.36
N PRO A 317 -28.18 29.40 21.38
CA PRO A 317 -27.22 29.29 22.49
C PRO A 317 -25.88 28.76 22.03
N ILE A 318 -24.79 29.31 22.64
CA ILE A 318 -23.42 28.82 22.44
C ILE A 318 -23.08 27.87 23.55
N LEU A 319 -22.78 26.60 23.19
CA LEU A 319 -22.35 25.55 24.11
C LEU A 319 -20.88 25.24 23.93
N VAL A 320 -20.25 24.66 24.95
CA VAL A 320 -18.96 23.98 24.87
C VAL A 320 -19.23 22.50 24.99
N ALA A 321 -18.76 21.67 24.04
CA ALA A 321 -19.02 20.24 24.06
C ALA A 321 -17.82 19.40 23.68
N ASP A 322 -17.76 18.18 24.22
CA ASP A 322 -16.62 17.28 24.09
C ASP A 322 -16.44 16.67 22.68
N TYR A 323 -17.45 16.71 21.83
CA TYR A 323 -17.39 16.14 20.48
C TYR A 323 -16.89 17.12 19.40
N VAL A 324 -16.57 18.36 19.76
CA VAL A 324 -15.95 19.34 18.88
C VAL A 324 -14.46 19.47 19.22
N LEU A 325 -13.63 19.44 18.19
CA LEU A 325 -12.18 19.54 18.33
C LEU A 325 -11.66 20.86 17.77
N ALA A 326 -10.81 21.56 18.52
CA ALA A 326 -10.16 22.78 18.04
C ALA A 326 -9.15 22.52 16.91
N SER A 327 -8.69 21.27 16.78
CA SER A 327 -7.77 20.83 15.74
C SER A 327 -8.45 20.59 14.38
N TYR A 328 -9.77 20.61 14.29
CA TYR A 328 -10.53 20.34 13.06
C TYR A 328 -11.41 21.52 12.68
N GLY A 329 -11.30 21.98 11.42
CA GLY A 329 -12.05 23.11 10.90
C GLY A 329 -11.76 24.41 11.67
N THR A 330 -12.80 25.10 12.09
CA THR A 330 -12.74 26.37 12.84
C THR A 330 -12.77 26.15 14.36
N GLY A 331 -12.87 24.91 14.84
CA GLY A 331 -13.10 24.62 16.26
C GLY A 331 -14.50 24.98 16.75
N ALA A 332 -15.42 25.24 15.83
CA ALA A 332 -16.81 25.56 16.07
C ALA A 332 -17.72 24.81 15.07
N VAL A 333 -18.86 24.32 15.52
CA VAL A 333 -19.85 23.65 14.67
C VAL A 333 -21.26 24.16 14.94
N MET A 334 -22.10 24.14 13.90
CA MET A 334 -23.53 24.39 14.05
C MET A 334 -24.26 23.10 14.43
N GLY A 335 -25.16 23.15 15.38
CA GLY A 335 -26.01 22.03 15.79
C GLY A 335 -27.33 22.04 15.05
N VAL A 336 -27.60 20.97 14.29
CA VAL A 336 -28.78 20.82 13.44
C VAL A 336 -29.51 19.53 13.79
N ALA A 337 -30.18 19.54 14.92
CA ALA A 337 -30.76 18.37 15.56
C ALA A 337 -31.75 17.58 14.69
N ALA A 338 -32.43 18.20 13.75
CA ALA A 338 -33.37 17.52 12.86
C ALA A 338 -32.69 16.73 11.74
N HIS A 339 -31.39 16.99 11.46
CA HIS A 339 -30.68 16.48 10.27
C HIS A 339 -29.31 15.87 10.55
N ASP A 340 -29.00 15.57 11.82
CA ASP A 340 -27.79 14.89 12.26
C ASP A 340 -28.11 14.01 13.47
N ASP A 341 -27.75 12.73 13.42
CA ASP A 341 -28.08 11.74 14.46
C ASP A 341 -27.47 12.10 15.81
N ARG A 342 -26.23 12.56 15.82
CA ARG A 342 -25.50 12.98 17.03
C ARG A 342 -26.15 14.20 17.64
N ASP A 343 -26.44 15.22 16.81
CA ASP A 343 -27.05 16.46 17.25
C ASP A 343 -28.48 16.26 17.74
N TYR A 344 -29.21 15.29 17.17
CA TYR A 344 -30.53 14.92 17.63
C TYR A 344 -30.54 14.37 19.06
N VAL A 345 -29.66 13.41 19.34
CA VAL A 345 -29.51 12.83 20.67
C VAL A 345 -29.07 13.89 21.67
N PHE A 346 -28.10 14.72 21.29
CA PHE A 346 -27.60 15.80 22.13
C PHE A 346 -28.67 16.83 22.45
N ALA A 347 -29.41 17.29 21.42
CA ALA A 347 -30.47 18.27 21.61
C ALA A 347 -31.62 17.75 22.51
N LYS A 348 -32.05 16.50 22.36
CA LYS A 348 -33.04 15.87 23.23
C LYS A 348 -32.59 15.86 24.69
N LYS A 349 -31.33 15.50 24.94
CA LYS A 349 -30.77 15.46 26.30
C LYS A 349 -30.74 16.85 26.96
N HIS A 350 -30.39 17.87 26.18
CA HIS A 350 -30.23 19.24 26.69
C HIS A 350 -31.50 20.08 26.58
N GLY A 351 -32.64 19.52 26.15
CA GLY A 351 -33.89 20.23 25.99
C GLY A 351 -33.87 21.32 24.93
N LEU A 352 -33.00 21.17 23.91
CA LEU A 352 -32.87 22.12 22.82
C LEU A 352 -33.92 21.89 21.73
N PRO A 353 -34.39 22.92 21.02
CA PRO A 353 -35.35 22.77 19.93
C PRO A 353 -34.85 21.87 18.82
N ILE A 354 -35.73 21.19 18.11
CA ILE A 354 -35.47 20.34 16.95
C ILE A 354 -36.31 20.88 15.80
N GLU A 355 -35.68 21.45 14.78
CA GLU A 355 -36.38 22.17 13.70
C GLU A 355 -36.07 21.52 12.35
N ARG A 356 -37.11 21.04 11.72
CA ARG A 356 -37.03 20.42 10.37
C ARG A 356 -36.92 21.50 9.31
N VAL A 357 -35.90 21.35 8.45
CA VAL A 357 -35.67 22.20 7.27
C VAL A 357 -35.41 21.40 5.99
N ILE A 358 -35.35 20.08 6.09
CA ILE A 358 -35.27 19.17 4.94
C ILE A 358 -36.36 18.11 5.10
N ARG A 359 -37.06 17.78 4.01
CA ARG A 359 -38.06 16.70 3.91
C ARG A 359 -37.73 15.73 2.77
N SER A 360 -38.28 14.53 2.81
CA SER A 360 -38.11 13.53 1.76
C SER A 360 -38.55 14.04 0.38
N LYS A 361 -37.88 13.60 -0.68
CA LYS A 361 -38.19 13.94 -2.07
C LYS A 361 -39.47 13.28 -2.56
N ASP A 362 -39.77 12.07 -2.07
CA ASP A 362 -40.93 11.25 -2.51
C ASP A 362 -42.18 11.42 -1.64
N GLY A 363 -42.11 12.31 -0.63
CA GLY A 363 -43.25 12.54 0.29
C GLY A 363 -43.53 11.40 1.26
N SER A 364 -42.57 10.43 1.39
CA SER A 364 -42.68 9.39 2.42
C SER A 364 -42.60 9.99 3.82
N PRO A 365 -43.24 9.36 4.85
CA PRO A 365 -43.07 9.79 6.23
C PRO A 365 -41.58 9.80 6.61
N ASP A 366 -41.09 10.96 6.94
CA ASP A 366 -39.72 11.15 7.37
C ASP A 366 -39.66 11.36 8.88
N ASP A 367 -39.25 10.34 9.60
CA ASP A 367 -39.00 10.45 11.04
C ASP A 367 -37.75 11.30 11.30
N LEU A 368 -37.70 11.96 12.45
CA LEU A 368 -36.53 12.70 12.89
C LEU A 368 -35.60 11.79 13.70
N PRO A 369 -34.26 11.90 13.47
CA PRO A 369 -33.60 12.82 12.54
C PRO A 369 -33.67 12.34 11.09
N TYR A 370 -33.89 13.25 10.14
CA TYR A 370 -33.82 12.98 8.72
C TYR A 370 -32.47 13.42 8.17
N THR A 371 -31.56 12.49 7.94
CA THR A 371 -30.14 12.74 7.59
C THR A 371 -29.88 12.71 6.08
N ASP A 372 -30.80 12.16 5.30
CA ASP A 372 -30.67 12.03 3.85
C ASP A 372 -30.83 13.38 3.11
N TYR A 373 -30.49 13.37 1.83
CA TYR A 373 -30.72 14.50 0.94
C TYR A 373 -32.19 14.53 0.51
N GLY A 374 -32.78 15.73 0.54
CA GLY A 374 -34.19 15.89 0.28
C GLY A 374 -34.51 17.24 -0.37
N ILE A 375 -35.66 17.80 0.02
CA ILE A 375 -36.17 19.11 -0.41
C ILE A 375 -36.19 20.06 0.79
N MET A 376 -35.67 21.25 0.61
CA MET A 376 -35.68 22.31 1.64
C MET A 376 -37.10 22.74 1.95
N CYS A 377 -37.37 22.94 3.23
CA CYS A 377 -38.65 23.46 3.77
C CYS A 377 -38.31 24.33 5.01
N ASN A 378 -39.23 25.22 5.37
CA ASN A 378 -39.02 26.18 6.48
C ASN A 378 -37.70 26.98 6.37
N SER A 379 -37.28 27.24 5.13
CA SER A 379 -36.01 27.89 4.78
C SER A 379 -36.21 29.17 3.94
N GLY A 380 -37.39 29.73 4.02
CA GLY A 380 -37.73 31.00 3.35
C GLY A 380 -37.66 30.89 1.83
N GLU A 381 -36.89 31.79 1.21
CA GLU A 381 -36.70 31.82 -0.25
C GLU A 381 -36.08 30.57 -0.86
N PHE A 382 -35.52 29.67 -0.06
CA PHE A 382 -34.92 28.42 -0.50
C PHE A 382 -35.86 27.22 -0.41
N ASP A 383 -37.11 27.45 0.04
CA ASP A 383 -38.11 26.37 0.12
C ASP A 383 -38.40 25.77 -1.27
N GLY A 384 -38.39 24.45 -1.31
CA GLY A 384 -38.63 23.70 -2.55
C GLY A 384 -37.35 23.37 -3.35
N MET A 385 -36.21 23.97 -3.02
CA MET A 385 -34.93 23.59 -3.60
C MET A 385 -34.48 22.20 -3.13
N THR A 386 -33.75 21.48 -3.97
CA THR A 386 -33.06 20.27 -3.54
C THR A 386 -31.94 20.64 -2.56
N THR A 387 -31.53 19.69 -1.72
CA THR A 387 -30.39 19.86 -0.81
C THR A 387 -29.13 20.34 -1.55
N GLU A 388 -28.90 19.79 -2.74
CA GLU A 388 -27.74 20.08 -3.57
C GLU A 388 -27.76 21.55 -4.08
N GLU A 389 -28.91 22.00 -4.59
CA GLU A 389 -29.10 23.39 -5.05
C GLU A 389 -29.04 24.36 -3.87
N GLY A 390 -29.73 24.03 -2.78
CA GLY A 390 -29.82 24.87 -1.60
C GLY A 390 -28.49 25.14 -0.92
N ARG A 391 -27.59 24.12 -0.86
CA ARG A 391 -26.24 24.32 -0.32
C ARG A 391 -25.48 25.42 -1.04
N ILE A 392 -25.56 25.43 -2.37
CA ILE A 392 -24.88 26.42 -3.20
C ILE A 392 -25.54 27.80 -3.03
N ALA A 393 -26.85 27.86 -3.18
CA ALA A 393 -27.62 29.08 -3.12
C ALA A 393 -27.51 29.81 -1.76
N VAL A 394 -27.51 29.07 -0.66
CA VAL A 394 -27.32 29.62 0.70
C VAL A 394 -25.90 30.22 0.85
N ILE A 395 -24.87 29.52 0.37
CA ILE A 395 -23.50 30.04 0.47
C ILE A 395 -23.33 31.28 -0.40
N GLU A 396 -23.85 31.28 -1.63
CA GLU A 396 -23.80 32.47 -2.51
C GLU A 396 -24.49 33.70 -1.91
N LYS A 397 -25.61 33.50 -1.21
CA LYS A 397 -26.28 34.59 -0.50
C LYS A 397 -25.42 35.13 0.64
N LEU A 398 -24.89 34.22 1.46
CA LEU A 398 -24.03 34.62 2.58
C LEU A 398 -22.75 35.33 2.09
N GLU A 399 -22.19 34.90 0.97
CA GLU A 399 -21.01 35.53 0.34
C GLU A 399 -21.33 36.96 -0.15
N LYS A 400 -22.49 37.14 -0.83
CA LYS A 400 -22.95 38.48 -1.23
C LYS A 400 -23.17 39.44 -0.05
N GLU A 401 -23.55 38.89 1.10
CA GLU A 401 -23.75 39.66 2.33
C GLU A 401 -22.45 39.82 3.16
N GLY A 402 -21.32 39.26 2.72
CA GLY A 402 -20.04 39.30 3.44
C GLY A 402 -20.04 38.44 4.74
N LYS A 403 -20.96 37.47 4.86
CA LYS A 403 -21.16 36.65 6.06
C LYS A 403 -20.70 35.20 5.90
N GLY A 404 -20.18 34.83 4.75
CA GLY A 404 -19.72 33.51 4.47
C GLY A 404 -18.97 33.40 3.15
N GLU A 405 -18.32 32.28 2.92
CA GLU A 405 -17.61 32.00 1.68
C GLU A 405 -17.58 30.48 1.41
N LEU A 406 -17.49 30.08 0.13
CA LEU A 406 -17.25 28.70 -0.23
C LEU A 406 -15.79 28.36 0.09
N LYS A 407 -15.58 27.25 0.81
CA LYS A 407 -14.24 26.81 1.22
C LYS A 407 -14.05 25.33 1.06
N THR A 408 -12.87 24.95 0.62
CA THR A 408 -12.43 23.57 0.59
C THR A 408 -11.45 23.31 1.73
N ASN A 409 -11.74 22.33 2.54
CA ASN A 409 -10.90 21.87 3.63
C ASN A 409 -10.42 20.43 3.36
N TYR A 410 -9.27 20.07 3.95
CA TYR A 410 -8.70 18.76 3.89
C TYR A 410 -8.53 18.21 5.30
N ARG A 411 -8.76 16.90 5.48
CA ARG A 411 -8.44 16.20 6.73
C ARG A 411 -6.94 16.00 6.89
N LEU A 412 -6.23 15.84 5.76
CA LEU A 412 -4.79 15.74 5.73
C LEU A 412 -4.13 16.87 6.52
N ARG A 413 -3.14 16.54 7.34
CA ARG A 413 -2.32 17.48 8.10
C ARG A 413 -0.90 17.49 7.56
N ASP A 414 -0.17 18.57 7.83
CA ASP A 414 1.24 18.61 7.51
C ASP A 414 2.02 17.52 8.23
N TRP A 415 2.97 16.94 7.52
CA TRP A 415 3.73 15.79 7.97
C TRP A 415 4.75 16.21 9.03
N LEU A 416 4.62 15.69 10.23
CA LEU A 416 5.53 15.90 11.35
C LEU A 416 6.78 15.06 11.19
N ILE A 417 7.92 15.68 10.98
CA ILE A 417 9.18 15.02 10.63
C ILE A 417 10.22 14.95 11.74
N SER A 418 10.09 15.72 12.83
CA SER A 418 11.01 15.67 13.97
C SER A 418 10.84 14.41 14.81
N ARG A 419 11.96 13.79 15.19
CA ARG A 419 11.98 12.66 16.14
C ARG A 419 13.04 12.93 17.22
N GLN A 420 12.66 12.72 18.50
CA GLN A 420 13.53 12.88 19.67
C GLN A 420 14.29 11.56 19.92
N ARG A 421 14.99 11.11 18.88
CA ARG A 421 15.73 9.84 18.87
C ARG A 421 17.11 10.01 18.29
N TYR A 422 18.02 9.12 18.68
CA TYR A 422 19.40 9.14 18.19
C TYR A 422 19.55 8.55 16.77
N TRP A 423 18.95 7.37 16.54
CA TRP A 423 19.17 6.60 15.31
C TRP A 423 18.25 7.07 14.16
N GLY A 424 18.66 8.15 13.51
CA GLY A 424 18.00 8.80 12.40
C GLY A 424 18.90 9.84 11.74
N ALA A 425 18.56 10.32 10.55
CA ALA A 425 19.32 11.38 9.89
C ALA A 425 19.16 12.71 10.67
N PRO A 426 20.22 13.35 11.15
CA PRO A 426 20.14 14.62 11.87
C PRO A 426 19.50 15.71 11.02
N ILE A 427 18.68 16.55 11.62
CA ILE A 427 18.10 17.73 10.97
C ILE A 427 19.20 18.77 10.74
N PRO A 428 19.50 19.18 9.48
CA PRO A 428 20.66 20.02 9.17
C PRO A 428 20.37 21.51 9.41
N VAL A 429 20.03 21.88 10.64
CA VAL A 429 19.71 23.25 11.05
C VAL A 429 20.50 23.64 12.30
N ILE A 430 20.93 24.89 12.35
CA ILE A 430 21.64 25.51 13.47
C ILE A 430 20.76 26.63 14.04
N HIS A 431 20.52 26.60 15.33
CA HIS A 431 19.78 27.65 16.06
C HIS A 431 20.76 28.67 16.61
N CYS A 432 20.79 29.84 15.96
CA CYS A 432 21.61 30.97 16.36
C CYS A 432 20.78 31.97 17.14
N PRO A 433 21.27 32.51 18.29
CA PRO A 433 20.54 33.49 19.06
C PRO A 433 20.34 34.81 18.30
N HIS A 434 21.15 35.10 17.29
CA HIS A 434 21.06 36.33 16.49
C HIS A 434 20.36 36.12 15.16
N CYS A 435 20.61 35.00 14.48
CA CYS A 435 20.12 34.74 13.11
C CYS A 435 18.89 33.85 13.07
N GLY A 436 18.46 33.25 14.21
CA GLY A 436 17.36 32.30 14.25
C GLY A 436 17.76 30.90 13.74
N ALA A 437 16.86 30.25 13.03
CA ALA A 437 17.12 28.95 12.41
C ALA A 437 17.92 29.13 11.11
N VAL A 438 19.15 28.63 11.10
CA VAL A 438 20.08 28.77 9.98
C VAL A 438 20.36 27.40 9.38
N PRO A 439 20.09 27.16 8.09
CA PRO A 439 20.46 25.93 7.40
C PRO A 439 21.97 25.69 7.46
N VAL A 440 22.37 24.43 7.65
CA VAL A 440 23.77 24.04 7.46
C VAL A 440 24.14 24.24 5.99
N PRO A 441 25.29 24.88 5.66
CA PRO A 441 25.74 25.01 4.28
C PRO A 441 25.84 23.65 3.58
N GLU A 442 25.38 23.54 2.33
CA GLU A 442 25.37 22.27 1.59
C GLU A 442 26.75 21.62 1.49
N LYS A 443 27.81 22.43 1.40
CA LYS A 443 29.19 21.94 1.38
C LYS A 443 29.66 21.26 2.67
N ASP A 444 28.95 21.52 3.77
CA ASP A 444 29.26 20.98 5.11
C ASP A 444 28.40 19.76 5.46
N LEU A 445 27.58 19.28 4.50
CA LEU A 445 26.85 18.02 4.62
C LEU A 445 27.77 16.81 4.34
N PRO A 446 27.56 15.67 5.00
CA PRO A 446 26.51 15.41 5.97
C PRO A 446 26.80 15.95 7.36
N VAL A 447 25.75 16.33 8.12
CA VAL A 447 25.84 16.41 9.57
C VAL A 447 25.78 14.97 10.09
N GLU A 448 26.93 14.46 10.52
CA GLU A 448 27.05 13.05 10.92
C GLU A 448 26.59 12.83 12.37
N LEU A 449 26.07 11.61 12.64
CA LEU A 449 25.76 11.17 13.99
C LEU A 449 27.04 10.90 14.78
N PRO A 450 27.20 11.48 15.97
CA PRO A 450 28.32 11.17 16.85
C PRO A 450 28.18 9.73 17.36
N TYR A 451 29.31 8.98 17.38
CA TYR A 451 29.26 7.57 17.80
C TYR A 451 29.13 7.45 19.34
N ASN A 452 29.86 8.26 20.10
CA ASN A 452 29.88 8.18 21.57
C ASN A 452 28.73 8.97 22.22
N VAL A 453 27.51 8.47 22.10
CA VAL A 453 26.30 9.08 22.67
C VAL A 453 25.56 8.08 23.54
N ASN A 454 25.08 8.54 24.69
CA ASN A 454 24.11 7.75 25.46
C ASN A 454 22.74 7.90 24.80
N PHE A 455 22.30 6.89 24.09
CA PHE A 455 21.04 6.85 23.35
C PHE A 455 19.85 6.30 24.18
N THR A 456 20.00 6.10 25.48
CA THR A 456 18.89 5.69 26.35
C THR A 456 17.83 6.79 26.39
N PRO A 457 16.57 6.51 26.03
CA PRO A 457 15.52 7.52 25.97
C PRO A 457 15.09 7.94 27.39
N ASP A 458 14.92 9.25 27.55
CA ASP A 458 14.42 9.87 28.80
C ASP A 458 13.41 10.98 28.53
N GLY A 459 12.84 11.01 27.30
CA GLY A 459 11.86 12.01 26.87
C GLY A 459 12.44 13.23 26.18
N GLU A 460 13.78 13.32 26.06
CA GLU A 460 14.48 14.29 25.25
C GLU A 460 15.34 13.61 24.17
N SER A 461 15.74 14.35 23.12
CA SER A 461 16.64 13.83 22.13
C SER A 461 18.01 13.50 22.77
N PRO A 462 18.56 12.29 22.60
CA PRO A 462 19.88 11.93 23.10
C PRO A 462 21.01 12.85 22.60
N LEU A 463 20.85 13.38 21.36
CA LEU A 463 21.81 14.31 20.76
C LEU A 463 21.93 15.62 21.53
N LYS A 464 20.83 16.06 22.19
CA LYS A 464 20.80 17.28 23.00
C LYS A 464 21.83 17.28 24.15
N LYS A 465 22.22 16.07 24.60
CA LYS A 465 23.19 15.87 25.68
C LYS A 465 24.63 15.68 25.21
N CYS A 466 24.84 15.72 23.90
CA CYS A 466 26.16 15.58 23.31
C CYS A 466 26.72 16.97 22.96
N ASP A 467 27.57 17.52 23.84
CA ASP A 467 28.12 18.86 23.67
C ASP A 467 28.95 19.00 22.40
N GLU A 468 29.68 17.96 21.97
CA GLU A 468 30.44 17.91 20.74
C GLU A 468 29.53 18.07 19.50
N PHE A 469 28.34 17.45 19.53
CA PHE A 469 27.36 17.59 18.47
C PHE A 469 26.64 18.92 18.52
N MET A 470 26.22 19.35 19.71
CA MET A 470 25.36 20.52 19.91
C MET A 470 26.03 21.85 19.67
N ASN A 471 27.30 22.00 20.16
CA ASN A 471 27.96 23.30 20.18
C ASN A 471 28.69 23.58 18.85
N VAL A 472 28.21 24.59 18.13
CA VAL A 472 28.73 24.98 16.82
C VAL A 472 28.81 26.49 16.68
N LYS A 473 29.52 26.97 15.68
CA LYS A 473 29.51 28.39 15.25
C LYS A 473 28.42 28.60 14.20
N CYS A 474 27.71 29.70 14.29
CA CYS A 474 26.76 30.09 13.27
C CYS A 474 27.49 30.37 11.94
N PRO A 475 27.12 29.73 10.83
CA PRO A 475 27.81 29.94 9.55
C PRO A 475 27.57 31.31 8.94
N VAL A 476 26.58 32.07 9.45
CA VAL A 476 26.23 33.40 8.97
C VAL A 476 26.96 34.51 9.76
N CYS A 477 26.89 34.49 11.10
CA CYS A 477 27.43 35.56 11.93
C CYS A 477 28.61 35.17 12.82
N GLY A 478 29.02 33.87 12.84
CA GLY A 478 30.13 33.33 13.62
C GLY A 478 29.87 33.22 15.13
N ALA A 479 28.71 33.65 15.63
CA ALA A 479 28.37 33.53 17.05
C ALA A 479 28.20 32.08 17.50
N ASP A 480 28.32 31.85 18.81
CA ASP A 480 28.02 30.55 19.41
C ASP A 480 26.54 30.19 19.15
N ALA A 481 26.31 28.98 18.70
CA ALA A 481 25.01 28.48 18.29
C ALA A 481 24.87 26.98 18.64
N LYS A 482 23.66 26.46 18.51
CA LYS A 482 23.35 25.05 18.79
C LYS A 482 22.79 24.39 17.54
N ARG A 483 23.21 23.13 17.28
CA ARG A 483 22.53 22.30 16.26
C ARG A 483 21.12 21.98 16.71
N ASP A 484 20.25 21.69 15.73
CA ASP A 484 18.96 21.05 16.02
C ASP A 484 19.25 19.64 16.59
N PRO A 485 18.65 19.29 17.77
CA PRO A 485 18.94 17.99 18.40
C PRO A 485 18.09 16.85 17.87
N ASP A 486 17.09 17.13 17.03
CA ASP A 486 16.18 16.11 16.53
C ASP A 486 16.72 15.43 15.26
N THR A 487 16.24 14.22 15.02
CA THR A 487 16.46 13.48 13.77
C THR A 487 15.20 13.48 12.91
N LEU A 488 15.37 13.26 11.63
CA LEU A 488 14.28 13.12 10.68
C LEU A 488 13.52 11.81 10.90
N ASP A 489 12.22 11.82 10.65
CA ASP A 489 11.40 10.63 10.52
C ASP A 489 12.04 9.67 9.50
N THR A 490 12.03 8.38 9.80
CA THR A 490 12.58 7.33 8.92
C THR A 490 11.99 7.38 7.53
N PHE A 491 10.68 7.70 7.42
CA PHE A 491 10.01 7.84 6.13
C PHE A 491 10.56 8.97 5.25
N VAL A 492 11.26 9.95 5.78
CA VAL A 492 11.95 10.96 4.97
C VAL A 492 13.08 10.30 4.16
N CYS A 493 13.80 9.34 4.75
CA CYS A 493 14.82 8.59 4.06
C CYS A 493 14.25 7.70 2.96
N SER A 494 13.12 7.03 3.22
CA SER A 494 12.52 6.09 2.28
C SER A 494 11.59 6.74 1.25
N SER A 495 11.32 8.05 1.34
CA SER A 495 10.42 8.73 0.39
C SER A 495 11.06 9.10 -0.95
N TRP A 496 12.35 8.87 -1.14
CA TRP A 496 13.09 9.22 -2.35
C TRP A 496 14.09 8.16 -2.82
N TYR A 497 14.21 7.03 -2.14
CA TYR A 497 15.21 5.98 -2.39
C TYR A 497 15.13 5.38 -3.81
N TYR A 498 13.93 5.32 -4.41
CA TYR A 498 13.72 4.89 -5.78
C TYR A 498 14.45 5.77 -6.81
N LEU A 499 14.68 7.06 -6.50
CA LEU A 499 15.53 7.97 -7.28
C LEU A 499 17.01 7.66 -7.06
N ARG A 500 17.39 7.44 -5.80
CA ARG A 500 18.80 7.18 -5.45
C ARG A 500 19.34 5.88 -6.01
N TYR A 501 18.50 4.84 -6.10
CA TYR A 501 18.89 3.58 -6.70
C TYR A 501 19.45 3.72 -8.12
N VAL A 502 18.95 4.65 -8.88
CA VAL A 502 19.39 4.86 -10.27
C VAL A 502 20.84 5.39 -10.36
N ASP A 503 21.29 6.07 -9.30
CA ASP A 503 22.62 6.70 -9.27
C ASP A 503 23.24 6.68 -7.85
N PRO A 504 23.40 5.50 -7.22
CA PRO A 504 23.72 5.41 -5.79
C PRO A 504 25.11 5.88 -5.43
N LYS A 505 26.04 5.87 -6.40
CA LYS A 505 27.45 6.25 -6.22
C LYS A 505 27.75 7.71 -6.54
N ASN A 506 26.75 8.50 -6.89
CA ASN A 506 26.90 9.92 -7.19
C ASN A 506 27.20 10.69 -5.88
N ASP A 507 28.37 11.34 -5.82
CA ASP A 507 28.81 12.14 -4.68
C ASP A 507 28.64 13.65 -4.88
N LYS A 508 28.26 14.07 -6.10
CA LYS A 508 28.08 15.48 -6.50
C LYS A 508 26.67 15.98 -6.33
N GLU A 509 25.70 15.11 -6.57
CA GLU A 509 24.28 15.41 -6.51
C GLU A 509 23.48 14.20 -5.98
N ALA A 510 22.25 14.42 -5.53
CA ALA A 510 21.41 13.36 -4.97
C ALA A 510 21.13 12.26 -5.99
N PHE A 511 20.99 12.62 -7.24
CA PHE A 511 20.83 11.75 -8.41
C PHE A 511 21.04 12.57 -9.69
N SER A 512 21.51 11.93 -10.75
CA SER A 512 21.53 12.54 -12.08
C SER A 512 20.14 12.64 -12.66
N ARG A 513 19.69 13.86 -12.97
CA ARG A 513 18.39 14.09 -13.61
C ARG A 513 18.25 13.28 -14.90
N GLU A 514 19.30 13.28 -15.76
CA GLU A 514 19.28 12.53 -17.02
C GLU A 514 19.00 11.05 -16.83
N LYS A 515 19.65 10.42 -15.81
CA LYS A 515 19.43 9.01 -15.50
C LYS A 515 18.03 8.76 -14.96
N VAL A 516 17.60 9.61 -14.05
CA VAL A 516 16.28 9.49 -13.39
C VAL A 516 15.15 9.64 -14.41
N ASP A 517 15.21 10.65 -15.28
CA ASP A 517 14.17 10.90 -16.29
C ASP A 517 14.04 9.75 -17.31
N LYS A 518 15.13 8.98 -17.55
CA LYS A 518 15.12 7.77 -18.40
C LYS A 518 14.61 6.53 -17.68
N MET A 519 14.87 6.41 -16.36
CA MET A 519 14.60 5.20 -15.59
C MET A 519 13.24 5.20 -14.90
N LEU A 520 12.73 6.36 -14.53
CA LEU A 520 11.50 6.51 -13.75
C LEU A 520 10.32 7.00 -14.60
N PRO A 521 9.10 6.85 -14.11
CA PRO A 521 8.66 6.20 -12.87
C PRO A 521 8.99 4.70 -12.81
N VAL A 522 9.00 4.13 -11.61
CA VAL A 522 9.10 2.66 -11.38
C VAL A 522 7.96 1.97 -12.12
N ASP A 523 8.26 0.94 -12.91
CA ASP A 523 7.25 0.27 -13.73
C ASP A 523 6.36 -0.65 -12.90
N LYS A 524 6.92 -1.41 -11.97
CA LYS A 524 6.17 -2.26 -11.02
C LYS A 524 6.71 -2.09 -9.60
N TYR A 525 5.87 -1.63 -8.69
CA TYR A 525 6.19 -1.46 -7.27
C TYR A 525 5.45 -2.47 -6.41
N ILE A 526 6.14 -3.10 -5.46
CA ILE A 526 5.64 -4.25 -4.74
C ILE A 526 5.89 -4.06 -3.23
N GLY A 527 4.86 -4.23 -2.40
CA GLY A 527 5.02 -4.11 -0.95
C GLY A 527 3.72 -4.09 -0.15
N GLY A 528 3.83 -3.88 1.16
CA GLY A 528 2.73 -3.99 2.10
C GLY A 528 1.65 -2.90 1.95
N ALA A 529 0.39 -3.29 2.14
CA ALA A 529 -0.76 -2.38 2.07
C ALA A 529 -0.81 -1.38 3.24
N GLU A 530 -0.13 -1.65 4.34
CA GLU A 530 -0.02 -0.76 5.51
C GLU A 530 0.63 0.58 5.17
N HIS A 531 1.40 0.64 4.10
CA HIS A 531 2.06 1.86 3.64
C HIS A 531 1.19 2.79 2.79
N ALA A 532 -0.09 2.46 2.57
CA ALA A 532 -1.00 3.21 1.71
C ALA A 532 -1.05 4.72 2.04
N CYS A 533 -1.22 5.08 3.32
CA CYS A 533 -1.31 6.46 3.79
C CYS A 533 -0.01 6.99 4.45
N MET A 534 1.05 6.20 4.44
CA MET A 534 2.39 6.55 4.95
C MET A 534 3.37 6.68 3.79
N HIS A 535 4.26 5.70 3.61
CA HIS A 535 5.33 5.74 2.61
C HIS A 535 4.83 6.07 1.19
N LEU A 536 3.75 5.45 0.72
CA LEU A 536 3.24 5.69 -0.64
C LEU A 536 2.75 7.14 -0.83
N LEU A 537 2.09 7.71 0.17
CA LEU A 537 1.64 9.10 0.13
C LEU A 537 2.83 10.07 0.18
N TYR A 538 3.82 9.78 1.03
CA TYR A 538 5.00 10.60 1.17
C TYR A 538 5.90 10.56 -0.08
N ALA A 539 6.09 9.39 -0.70
CA ALA A 539 6.84 9.27 -1.95
C ALA A 539 6.19 10.07 -3.08
N ARG A 540 4.85 10.07 -3.18
CA ARG A 540 4.10 10.90 -4.13
C ARG A 540 4.32 12.39 -3.87
N PHE A 541 4.24 12.80 -2.62
CA PHE A 541 4.52 14.19 -2.21
C PHE A 541 5.95 14.62 -2.59
N PHE A 542 6.96 13.77 -2.28
CA PHE A 542 8.36 14.06 -2.62
C PHE A 542 8.54 14.20 -4.13
N THR A 543 7.95 13.30 -4.93
CA THR A 543 8.03 13.36 -6.40
C THR A 543 7.47 14.68 -6.92
N LYS A 544 6.27 15.06 -6.48
CA LYS A 544 5.62 16.31 -6.92
C LYS A 544 6.42 17.55 -6.49
N ALA A 545 6.90 17.58 -5.25
CA ALA A 545 7.72 18.68 -4.75
C ALA A 545 9.04 18.80 -5.54
N LEU A 546 9.72 17.72 -5.81
CA LEU A 546 10.96 17.72 -6.60
C LEU A 546 10.74 18.09 -8.06
N ARG A 547 9.61 17.71 -8.65
CA ARG A 547 9.20 18.18 -9.98
C ARG A 547 9.04 19.70 -9.99
N ASP A 548 8.31 20.26 -9.04
CA ASP A 548 8.08 21.70 -8.96
C ASP A 548 9.36 22.50 -8.70
N MET A 549 10.33 21.90 -8.02
CA MET A 549 11.67 22.45 -7.85
C MET A 549 12.56 22.30 -9.10
N GLY A 550 12.08 21.62 -10.15
CA GLY A 550 12.81 21.39 -11.41
C GLY A 550 13.82 20.24 -11.40
N TYR A 551 13.79 19.37 -10.41
CA TYR A 551 14.66 18.20 -10.34
C TYR A 551 14.15 16.99 -11.12
N LEU A 552 12.85 16.91 -11.40
CA LEU A 552 12.18 15.83 -12.11
C LEU A 552 11.28 16.39 -13.21
N ASP A 553 10.93 15.56 -14.22
CA ASP A 553 9.96 15.88 -15.26
C ASP A 553 8.67 15.02 -15.20
N PHE A 554 8.55 14.17 -14.17
CA PHE A 554 7.37 13.34 -13.90
C PHE A 554 6.79 13.67 -12.52
N ASP A 555 5.54 13.28 -12.28
CA ASP A 555 4.73 13.68 -11.12
C ASP A 555 4.32 12.54 -10.19
N GLU A 556 4.54 11.29 -10.59
CA GLU A 556 4.23 10.10 -9.77
C GLU A 556 5.39 9.10 -9.74
N PRO A 557 5.73 8.54 -8.57
CA PRO A 557 6.92 7.69 -8.43
C PRO A 557 6.76 6.29 -9.02
N PHE A 558 5.53 5.73 -8.98
CA PHE A 558 5.25 4.33 -9.28
C PHE A 558 4.06 4.21 -10.24
N LYS A 559 4.26 3.62 -11.43
CA LYS A 559 3.21 3.42 -12.43
C LYS A 559 2.17 2.41 -11.96
N SER A 560 2.63 1.23 -11.54
CA SER A 560 1.79 0.12 -11.13
C SER A 560 2.20 -0.39 -9.75
N LEU A 561 1.22 -0.73 -8.93
CA LEU A 561 1.42 -1.17 -7.55
C LEU A 561 0.71 -2.50 -7.31
N VAL A 562 1.41 -3.41 -6.63
CA VAL A 562 0.83 -4.66 -6.14
C VAL A 562 1.10 -4.81 -4.65
N HIS A 563 0.06 -5.11 -3.89
CA HIS A 563 0.20 -5.45 -2.48
C HIS A 563 0.26 -6.95 -2.27
N GLN A 564 1.19 -7.36 -1.42
CA GLN A 564 1.23 -8.72 -0.92
C GLN A 564 0.24 -8.91 0.23
N GLY A 565 -0.37 -10.10 0.30
CA GLY A 565 -1.16 -10.55 1.43
C GLY A 565 -0.31 -10.94 2.64
N THR A 566 -0.97 -11.32 3.72
CA THR A 566 -0.29 -11.77 4.94
C THR A 566 -0.33 -13.30 5.06
N ILE A 567 0.83 -13.92 5.24
CA ILE A 567 0.89 -15.33 5.64
C ILE A 567 0.66 -15.42 7.15
N LEU A 568 -0.36 -16.19 7.50
CA LEU A 568 -0.75 -16.46 8.88
C LEU A 568 -0.04 -17.72 9.40
N GLY A 569 0.05 -17.85 10.71
CA GLY A 569 0.52 -19.10 11.33
C GLY A 569 -0.42 -20.28 11.06
N PRO A 570 -0.02 -21.50 11.41
CA PRO A 570 -0.88 -22.71 11.30
C PRO A 570 -2.19 -22.60 12.09
N ASP A 571 -2.23 -21.69 13.06
CA ASP A 571 -3.38 -21.35 13.90
C ASP A 571 -4.33 -20.30 13.26
N GLY A 572 -4.04 -19.87 12.03
CA GLY A 572 -4.81 -18.84 11.32
C GLY A 572 -4.62 -17.42 11.85
N GLN A 573 -3.68 -17.20 12.78
CA GLN A 573 -3.38 -15.90 13.34
C GLN A 573 -2.11 -15.29 12.75
N LYS A 574 -1.97 -13.97 12.84
CA LYS A 574 -0.74 -13.28 12.42
C LYS A 574 0.45 -13.84 13.20
N MET A 575 1.51 -14.19 12.49
CA MET A 575 2.74 -14.70 13.10
C MET A 575 3.38 -13.67 14.03
N SER A 576 3.70 -14.08 15.24
CA SER A 576 4.47 -13.25 16.16
C SER A 576 5.32 -14.10 17.11
N LYS A 577 6.49 -13.58 17.52
CA LYS A 577 7.40 -14.26 18.45
C LYS A 577 6.73 -14.52 19.80
N SER A 578 5.87 -13.61 20.24
CA SER A 578 5.15 -13.74 21.53
C SER A 578 4.10 -14.86 21.52
N ARG A 579 3.60 -15.25 20.35
CA ARG A 579 2.64 -16.36 20.17
C ARG A 579 3.31 -17.69 19.90
N GLY A 580 4.60 -17.71 19.56
CA GLY A 580 5.33 -18.92 19.25
C GLY A 580 4.91 -19.61 17.93
N ASN A 581 4.16 -18.90 17.05
CA ASN A 581 3.63 -19.42 15.79
C ASN A 581 4.46 -18.97 14.56
N VAL A 582 5.70 -18.50 14.77
CA VAL A 582 6.59 -18.02 13.69
C VAL A 582 7.26 -19.20 13.01
N ILE A 583 7.18 -19.24 11.69
CA ILE A 583 7.88 -20.19 10.84
C ILE A 583 9.25 -19.62 10.47
N SER A 584 10.32 -20.41 10.66
CA SER A 584 11.68 -20.07 10.24
C SER A 584 11.94 -20.52 8.80
N PRO A 585 12.19 -19.63 7.85
CA PRO A 585 12.55 -20.02 6.49
C PRO A 585 13.82 -20.86 6.44
N ASP A 586 14.83 -20.53 7.25
CA ASP A 586 16.16 -21.16 7.19
C ASP A 586 16.09 -22.71 7.33
N THR A 587 15.32 -23.21 8.31
CA THR A 587 15.18 -24.65 8.54
C THR A 587 14.47 -25.37 7.39
N LEU A 588 13.57 -24.70 6.71
CA LEU A 588 12.85 -25.25 5.57
C LEU A 588 13.72 -25.26 4.30
N ILE A 589 14.52 -24.21 4.13
CA ILE A 589 15.47 -24.10 3.01
C ILE A 589 16.59 -25.13 3.17
N GLU A 590 17.12 -25.31 4.37
CA GLU A 590 18.12 -26.35 4.66
C GLU A 590 17.59 -27.77 4.34
N LYS A 591 16.30 -27.99 4.44
CA LYS A 591 15.69 -29.31 4.18
C LYS A 591 15.24 -29.51 2.73
N TYR A 592 14.65 -28.48 2.10
CA TYR A 592 13.96 -28.63 0.80
C TYR A 592 14.61 -27.80 -0.32
N GLY A 593 15.49 -26.89 0.00
CA GLY A 593 16.04 -25.90 -0.94
C GLY A 593 15.17 -24.63 -1.06
N SER A 594 15.77 -23.57 -1.60
CA SER A 594 15.12 -22.26 -1.78
C SER A 594 14.05 -22.30 -2.87
N ASP A 595 14.30 -23.04 -3.97
CA ASP A 595 13.33 -23.15 -5.08
C ASP A 595 12.04 -23.86 -4.67
N ALA A 596 12.15 -24.94 -3.88
CA ALA A 596 10.97 -25.61 -3.33
C ALA A 596 10.17 -24.69 -2.39
N PHE A 597 10.88 -23.89 -1.59
CA PHE A 597 10.26 -22.92 -0.69
C PHE A 597 9.59 -21.78 -1.48
N ARG A 598 10.22 -21.23 -2.53
CA ARG A 598 9.64 -20.24 -3.44
C ARG A 598 8.37 -20.77 -4.10
N LEU A 599 8.44 -21.97 -4.70
CA LEU A 599 7.27 -22.61 -5.33
C LEU A 599 6.13 -22.79 -4.36
N TYR A 600 6.44 -23.21 -3.11
CA TYR A 600 5.41 -23.37 -2.10
C TYR A 600 4.74 -22.04 -1.73
N LEU A 601 5.50 -20.98 -1.53
CA LEU A 601 4.96 -19.65 -1.23
C LEU A 601 4.06 -19.13 -2.36
N MET A 602 4.44 -19.37 -3.61
CA MET A 602 3.67 -18.92 -4.76
C MET A 602 2.46 -19.80 -5.08
N PHE A 603 2.54 -21.12 -4.83
CA PHE A 603 1.44 -22.06 -5.13
C PHE A 603 0.44 -22.16 -3.97
N GLY A 604 0.93 -22.19 -2.74
CA GLY A 604 0.11 -22.45 -1.55
C GLY A 604 -0.77 -21.29 -1.11
N PHE A 605 -0.53 -20.07 -1.64
CA PHE A 605 -1.20 -18.86 -1.22
C PHE A 605 -1.61 -17.99 -2.41
N SER A 606 -2.75 -17.31 -2.29
CA SER A 606 -3.02 -16.14 -3.13
C SER A 606 -2.03 -15.04 -2.77
N TYR A 607 -1.31 -14.50 -3.75
CA TYR A 607 -0.31 -13.47 -3.47
C TYR A 607 -0.91 -12.21 -2.82
N VAL A 608 -2.09 -11.80 -3.28
CA VAL A 608 -2.77 -10.58 -2.79
C VAL A 608 -3.48 -10.80 -1.46
N GLU A 609 -4.02 -12.00 -1.22
CA GLU A 609 -4.81 -12.29 -0.01
C GLU A 609 -3.97 -12.90 1.12
N GLY A 610 -2.94 -13.67 0.77
CA GLY A 610 -2.19 -14.50 1.73
C GLY A 610 -2.94 -15.77 2.11
N GLY A 611 -2.77 -16.21 3.35
CA GLY A 611 -3.47 -17.37 3.88
C GLY A 611 -2.75 -18.08 5.04
N PRO A 612 -3.35 -19.11 5.65
CA PRO A 612 -2.77 -19.85 6.75
C PRO A 612 -1.68 -20.84 6.26
N TRP A 613 -0.60 -20.94 7.00
CA TRP A 613 0.51 -21.85 6.73
C TRP A 613 0.08 -23.33 6.83
N ASN A 614 0.61 -24.17 5.93
CA ASN A 614 0.41 -25.62 5.93
C ASN A 614 1.73 -26.36 5.69
N ASP A 615 2.22 -27.09 6.70
CA ASP A 615 3.51 -27.79 6.64
C ASP A 615 3.59 -28.88 5.55
N LYS A 616 2.45 -29.51 5.18
CA LYS A 616 2.40 -30.56 4.15
C LYS A 616 2.56 -30.05 2.72
N GLY A 617 2.45 -28.74 2.50
CA GLY A 617 2.53 -28.15 1.17
C GLY A 617 3.88 -28.34 0.50
N LEU A 618 4.98 -28.20 1.27
CA LEU A 618 6.35 -28.38 0.77
C LEU A 618 6.63 -29.78 0.23
N GLU A 619 6.13 -30.82 0.89
CA GLU A 619 6.28 -32.20 0.40
C GLU A 619 5.58 -32.41 -0.95
N SER A 620 4.47 -31.74 -1.18
CA SER A 620 3.75 -31.79 -2.46
C SER A 620 4.53 -31.11 -3.58
N ILE A 621 5.18 -29.99 -3.27
CA ILE A 621 6.08 -29.30 -4.21
C ILE A 621 7.29 -30.16 -4.54
N GLN A 622 7.92 -30.84 -3.56
CA GLN A 622 9.04 -31.73 -3.82
C GLN A 622 8.65 -32.85 -4.80
N ARG A 623 7.51 -33.53 -4.58
CA ARG A 623 6.99 -34.55 -5.51
C ARG A 623 6.71 -33.98 -6.91
N PHE A 624 6.29 -32.74 -7.01
CA PHE A 624 6.13 -32.08 -8.32
C PHE A 624 7.49 -31.88 -9.01
N MET A 625 8.48 -31.33 -8.31
CA MET A 625 9.84 -31.15 -8.84
C MET A 625 10.45 -32.49 -9.28
N ASP A 626 10.32 -33.56 -8.48
CA ASP A 626 10.82 -34.90 -8.82
C ASP A 626 10.18 -35.45 -10.11
N ARG A 627 8.90 -35.14 -10.35
CA ARG A 627 8.22 -35.55 -11.59
C ARG A 627 8.75 -34.77 -12.80
N VAL A 628 8.97 -33.48 -12.67
CA VAL A 628 9.55 -32.66 -13.75
C VAL A 628 10.97 -33.12 -14.07
N GLU A 629 11.81 -33.35 -13.05
CA GLU A 629 13.17 -33.87 -13.22
C GLU A 629 13.17 -35.21 -14.00
N ARG A 630 12.35 -36.17 -13.57
CA ARG A 630 12.23 -37.47 -14.23
C ARG A 630 11.82 -37.32 -15.69
N LEU A 631 10.81 -36.48 -15.98
CA LEU A 631 10.31 -36.26 -17.34
C LEU A 631 11.42 -35.69 -18.24
N VAL A 632 12.17 -34.72 -17.76
CA VAL A 632 13.29 -34.08 -18.48
C VAL A 632 14.40 -35.11 -18.72
N CYS A 633 14.81 -35.85 -17.70
CA CYS A 633 15.85 -36.86 -17.84
C CYS A 633 15.46 -37.98 -18.83
N HIS A 634 14.22 -38.45 -18.77
CA HIS A 634 13.71 -39.47 -19.70
C HIS A 634 13.61 -38.94 -21.12
N SER A 635 13.20 -37.71 -21.32
CA SER A 635 13.08 -37.09 -22.66
C SER A 635 14.37 -37.18 -23.49
N ARG A 636 15.53 -37.21 -22.85
CA ARG A 636 16.83 -37.39 -23.50
C ARG A 636 17.12 -38.80 -24.00
N THR A 637 16.41 -39.79 -23.51
CA THR A 637 16.64 -41.20 -23.86
C THR A 637 15.85 -41.66 -25.08
N PHE A 638 14.88 -40.82 -25.52
CA PHE A 638 14.01 -41.18 -26.65
C PHE A 638 14.61 -40.81 -27.99
N SER A 639 14.28 -41.61 -28.99
CA SER A 639 14.38 -41.24 -30.41
C SER A 639 13.09 -40.60 -30.83
N TYR A 640 13.16 -39.54 -31.63
CA TYR A 640 12.00 -38.77 -32.02
C TYR A 640 11.71 -38.92 -33.51
N ASN A 641 10.44 -39.09 -33.86
CA ASN A 641 9.98 -39.05 -35.25
C ASN A 641 9.42 -37.66 -35.59
N ASN A 642 9.26 -37.35 -36.87
CA ASN A 642 8.65 -36.12 -37.40
C ASN A 642 7.38 -36.43 -38.21
N ASN A 643 6.65 -37.49 -37.84
CA ASN A 643 5.41 -37.87 -38.47
C ASN A 643 4.33 -36.77 -38.27
N PRO A 644 3.27 -36.76 -39.10
CA PRO A 644 2.11 -35.90 -38.85
C PRO A 644 1.53 -36.17 -37.45
N LEU A 645 1.10 -35.07 -36.76
CA LEU A 645 0.62 -35.16 -35.38
C LEU A 645 -0.67 -35.97 -35.29
N THR A 646 -0.68 -36.96 -34.43
CA THR A 646 -1.89 -37.71 -34.04
C THR A 646 -2.74 -36.88 -33.05
N ALA A 647 -3.88 -37.40 -32.62
CA ALA A 647 -4.71 -36.77 -31.60
C ALA A 647 -3.95 -36.59 -30.26
N ALA A 648 -3.03 -37.46 -29.92
CA ALA A 648 -2.23 -37.38 -28.70
C ALA A 648 -1.23 -36.21 -28.77
N GLU A 649 -0.53 -36.04 -29.87
CA GLU A 649 0.39 -34.92 -30.08
C GLU A 649 -0.36 -33.59 -30.18
N LYS A 650 -1.47 -33.55 -30.89
CA LYS A 650 -2.33 -32.37 -30.96
C LYS A 650 -2.83 -31.96 -29.55
N ASN A 651 -3.12 -32.92 -28.70
CA ASN A 651 -3.55 -32.62 -27.33
C ASN A 651 -2.41 -32.01 -26.48
N ILE A 652 -1.17 -32.57 -26.54
CA ILE A 652 -0.05 -31.95 -25.79
C ILE A 652 0.32 -30.58 -26.36
N GLU A 653 0.21 -30.35 -27.67
CA GLU A 653 0.36 -29.05 -28.30
C GLU A 653 -0.69 -28.04 -27.79
N TYR A 654 -1.96 -28.45 -27.71
CA TYR A 654 -3.01 -27.63 -27.15
C TYR A 654 -2.71 -27.24 -25.70
N VAL A 655 -2.37 -28.25 -24.86
CA VAL A 655 -2.07 -28.02 -23.43
C VAL A 655 -0.86 -27.12 -23.28
N ARG A 656 0.23 -27.31 -24.07
CA ARG A 656 1.41 -26.43 -24.12
C ARG A 656 1.00 -24.99 -24.34
N ASN A 657 0.29 -24.72 -25.44
CA ASN A 657 -0.04 -23.35 -25.83
C ASN A 657 -1.04 -22.68 -24.89
N ASN A 658 -2.01 -23.45 -24.36
CA ASN A 658 -2.92 -22.97 -23.32
C ASN A 658 -2.18 -22.63 -22.02
N THR A 659 -1.21 -23.48 -21.63
CA THR A 659 -0.34 -23.22 -20.46
C THR A 659 0.45 -21.95 -20.65
N ILE A 660 1.14 -21.77 -21.78
CA ILE A 660 1.91 -20.55 -22.07
C ILE A 660 1.02 -19.32 -21.97
N LYS A 661 -0.16 -19.34 -22.60
CA LYS A 661 -1.13 -18.25 -22.58
C LYS A 661 -1.59 -17.89 -21.15
N CYS A 662 -2.02 -18.89 -20.39
CA CYS A 662 -2.52 -18.69 -19.04
C CYS A 662 -1.39 -18.28 -18.07
N VAL A 663 -0.22 -18.92 -18.10
CA VAL A 663 0.92 -18.58 -17.24
C VAL A 663 1.39 -17.15 -17.51
N THR A 664 1.41 -16.72 -18.78
CA THR A 664 1.73 -15.33 -19.12
C THR A 664 0.75 -14.36 -18.47
N ALA A 665 -0.55 -14.57 -18.63
CA ALA A 665 -1.58 -13.69 -18.07
C ALA A 665 -1.59 -13.73 -16.53
N ASP A 666 -1.47 -14.91 -15.95
CA ASP A 666 -1.48 -15.09 -14.50
C ASP A 666 -0.25 -14.46 -13.84
N THR A 667 0.94 -14.56 -14.46
CA THR A 667 2.17 -13.95 -13.93
C THR A 667 2.12 -12.42 -14.01
N GLU A 668 1.61 -11.85 -15.10
CA GLU A 668 1.39 -10.39 -15.22
C GLU A 668 0.49 -9.85 -14.10
N ASN A 669 -0.49 -10.64 -13.66
CA ASN A 669 -1.46 -10.29 -12.63
C ASN A 669 -1.09 -10.77 -11.22
N PHE A 670 0.12 -11.30 -11.01
CA PHE A 670 0.56 -11.87 -9.72
C PHE A 670 -0.33 -13.01 -9.22
N ALA A 671 -1.02 -13.71 -10.12
CA ALA A 671 -1.79 -14.93 -9.83
C ALA A 671 -0.91 -16.18 -9.93
N PHE A 672 0.18 -16.20 -9.16
CA PHE A 672 1.22 -17.23 -9.25
C PHE A 672 0.70 -18.62 -8.92
N ASN A 673 -0.25 -18.74 -8.01
CA ASN A 673 -0.86 -20.01 -7.64
C ASN A 673 -1.56 -20.69 -8.83
N THR A 674 -2.30 -19.94 -9.63
CA THR A 674 -2.94 -20.44 -10.86
C THR A 674 -1.91 -20.71 -11.95
N ALA A 675 -0.89 -19.87 -12.12
CA ALA A 675 0.20 -20.10 -13.05
C ALA A 675 0.89 -21.45 -12.77
N ILE A 676 1.28 -21.72 -11.53
CA ILE A 676 1.94 -22.97 -11.14
C ILE A 676 0.98 -24.16 -11.30
N ALA A 677 -0.31 -24.02 -10.98
CA ALA A 677 -1.31 -25.05 -11.22
C ALA A 677 -1.37 -25.45 -12.71
N ARG A 678 -1.33 -24.47 -13.64
CA ARG A 678 -1.26 -24.73 -15.09
C ARG A 678 0.00 -25.48 -15.50
N ILE A 679 1.14 -25.13 -14.90
CA ILE A 679 2.40 -25.84 -15.15
C ILE A 679 2.32 -27.29 -14.64
N MET A 680 1.66 -27.53 -13.49
CA MET A 680 1.40 -28.89 -12.99
C MET A 680 0.47 -29.70 -13.91
N GLU A 681 -0.58 -29.10 -14.43
CA GLU A 681 -1.48 -29.71 -15.43
C GLU A 681 -0.72 -30.07 -16.70
N PHE A 682 0.16 -29.20 -17.19
CA PHE A 682 1.02 -29.47 -18.34
C PHE A 682 1.99 -30.64 -18.09
N THR A 683 2.63 -30.65 -16.92
CA THR A 683 3.49 -31.76 -16.49
C THR A 683 2.73 -33.09 -16.48
N ASN A 684 1.47 -33.09 -15.99
CA ASN A 684 0.64 -34.29 -16.00
C ASN A 684 0.31 -34.75 -17.43
N ALA A 685 -0.04 -33.86 -18.32
CA ALA A 685 -0.34 -34.19 -19.72
C ALA A 685 0.87 -34.75 -20.45
N LEU A 686 2.07 -34.22 -20.21
CA LEU A 686 3.31 -34.76 -20.77
C LEU A 686 3.68 -36.13 -20.19
N THR A 687 3.47 -36.36 -18.89
CA THR A 687 3.67 -37.63 -18.23
C THR A 687 2.70 -38.69 -18.78
N ASP A 688 1.46 -38.34 -19.00
CA ASP A 688 0.44 -39.23 -19.61
C ASP A 688 0.81 -39.60 -21.04
N TYR A 689 1.26 -38.61 -21.83
CA TYR A 689 1.76 -38.88 -23.19
C TYR A 689 2.99 -39.77 -23.18
N GLU A 690 3.96 -39.52 -22.29
CA GLU A 690 5.15 -40.35 -22.13
C GLU A 690 4.79 -41.82 -21.88
N ASN A 691 3.81 -42.08 -21.01
CA ASN A 691 3.42 -43.45 -20.63
C ASN A 691 2.56 -44.17 -21.70
N LYS A 692 1.75 -43.43 -22.48
CA LYS A 692 0.75 -44.01 -23.38
C LYS A 692 1.24 -44.16 -24.81
N VAL A 693 2.18 -43.32 -25.26
CA VAL A 693 2.67 -43.29 -26.63
C VAL A 693 4.07 -43.89 -26.67
N SER A 694 4.26 -44.99 -27.38
CA SER A 694 5.57 -45.68 -27.48
C SER A 694 6.55 -44.94 -28.40
N ASP A 695 6.08 -44.50 -29.58
CA ASP A 695 6.91 -43.85 -30.60
C ASP A 695 6.75 -42.32 -30.47
N LYS A 696 7.76 -41.66 -29.89
CA LYS A 696 7.69 -40.23 -29.51
C LYS A 696 7.87 -39.30 -30.72
N ASN A 697 6.98 -38.34 -30.85
CA ASN A 697 7.12 -37.28 -31.84
C ASN A 697 8.03 -36.13 -31.32
N ALA A 698 8.70 -35.42 -32.23
CA ALA A 698 9.57 -34.27 -31.90
C ALA A 698 8.85 -33.18 -31.09
N VAL A 699 7.54 -33.03 -31.29
CA VAL A 699 6.72 -32.06 -30.50
C VAL A 699 6.78 -32.33 -29.01
N PHE A 700 6.94 -33.58 -28.57
CA PHE A 700 7.10 -33.88 -27.14
C PHE A 700 8.39 -33.30 -26.57
N LYS A 701 9.50 -33.36 -27.32
CA LYS A 701 10.77 -32.72 -26.91
C LYS A 701 10.59 -31.20 -26.75
N GLU A 702 9.96 -30.59 -27.74
CA GLU A 702 9.68 -29.13 -27.68
C GLU A 702 8.77 -28.77 -26.48
N CYS A 703 7.77 -29.57 -26.21
CA CYS A 703 6.92 -29.42 -25.04
C CYS A 703 7.69 -29.49 -23.71
N VAL A 704 8.64 -30.44 -23.59
CA VAL A 704 9.51 -30.57 -22.41
C VAL A 704 10.44 -29.39 -22.27
N GLU A 705 11.02 -28.89 -23.33
CA GLU A 705 11.84 -27.65 -23.31
C GLU A 705 11.02 -26.44 -22.87
N ASP A 706 9.82 -26.28 -23.38
CA ASP A 706 8.94 -25.17 -22.99
C ASP A 706 8.40 -25.33 -21.56
N LEU A 707 8.19 -26.56 -21.07
CA LEU A 707 7.87 -26.80 -19.65
C LEU A 707 8.96 -26.24 -18.74
N VAL A 708 10.23 -26.48 -19.06
CA VAL A 708 11.36 -25.95 -18.28
C VAL A 708 11.39 -24.42 -18.36
N LYS A 709 11.14 -23.82 -19.53
CA LYS A 709 11.12 -22.37 -19.71
C LYS A 709 9.98 -21.69 -18.95
N VAL A 710 8.76 -22.23 -18.98
CA VAL A 710 7.62 -21.64 -18.27
C VAL A 710 7.75 -21.77 -16.75
N LEU A 711 8.48 -22.80 -16.27
CA LEU A 711 8.77 -23.02 -14.85
C LEU A 711 9.94 -22.13 -14.36
N ALA A 712 10.82 -21.68 -15.26
CA ALA A 712 12.07 -21.00 -14.92
C ALA A 712 11.90 -19.80 -13.99
N PRO A 713 10.95 -18.89 -14.18
CA PRO A 713 10.78 -17.77 -13.28
C PRO A 713 10.49 -18.18 -11.82
N PHE A 714 9.82 -19.32 -11.61
CA PHE A 714 9.32 -19.75 -10.30
C PHE A 714 10.32 -20.64 -9.53
N ALA A 715 11.17 -21.41 -10.25
CA ALA A 715 12.18 -22.30 -9.68
C ALA A 715 13.51 -22.16 -10.44
N PRO A 716 14.22 -21.03 -10.24
CA PRO A 716 15.31 -20.63 -11.12
C PRO A 716 16.52 -21.56 -11.10
N HIS A 717 16.97 -22.02 -9.94
CA HIS A 717 18.13 -22.91 -9.84
C HIS A 717 17.81 -24.30 -10.42
N PHE A 718 16.65 -24.83 -10.09
CA PHE A 718 16.18 -26.12 -10.56
C PHE A 718 16.07 -26.16 -12.10
N THR A 719 15.52 -25.11 -12.69
CA THR A 719 15.35 -25.03 -14.14
C THR A 719 16.64 -24.75 -14.90
N GLU A 720 17.57 -24.02 -14.32
CA GLU A 720 18.93 -23.90 -14.89
C GLU A 720 19.64 -25.26 -14.97
N GLU A 721 19.54 -26.07 -13.90
CA GLU A 721 20.11 -27.42 -13.90
C GLU A 721 19.44 -28.30 -14.95
N LEU A 722 18.11 -28.29 -15.04
CA LEU A 722 17.39 -29.02 -16.07
C LEU A 722 17.70 -28.54 -17.49
N TRP A 723 17.93 -27.24 -17.66
CA TRP A 723 18.30 -26.64 -18.93
C TRP A 723 19.70 -27.10 -19.40
N GLU A 724 20.64 -27.21 -18.46
CA GLU A 724 21.96 -27.79 -18.70
C GLU A 724 21.85 -29.31 -18.99
N VAL A 725 21.01 -30.03 -18.28
CA VAL A 725 20.70 -31.46 -18.54
C VAL A 725 20.15 -31.64 -19.96
N LEU A 726 19.33 -30.75 -20.48
CA LEU A 726 18.85 -30.78 -21.88
C LEU A 726 19.95 -30.52 -22.92
N GLY A 727 21.17 -30.16 -22.50
CA GLY A 727 22.34 -29.95 -23.34
C GLY A 727 22.63 -28.50 -23.70
N ASN A 728 21.91 -27.55 -23.10
CA ASN A 728 22.10 -26.14 -23.33
C ASN A 728 23.29 -25.62 -22.52
N LYS A 729 24.01 -24.62 -23.06
CA LYS A 729 25.24 -24.08 -22.48
C LYS A 729 25.08 -22.66 -21.92
N THR A 730 24.03 -21.98 -22.31
CA THR A 730 23.70 -20.61 -21.87
C THR A 730 22.67 -20.65 -20.76
N THR A 731 22.60 -19.61 -19.92
CA THR A 731 21.55 -19.48 -18.94
C THR A 731 20.17 -19.48 -19.60
N ILE A 732 19.19 -20.15 -18.98
CA ILE A 732 17.80 -20.17 -19.45
C ILE A 732 17.19 -18.77 -19.49
N PHE A 733 17.64 -17.86 -18.62
CA PHE A 733 17.12 -16.48 -18.52
C PHE A 733 17.57 -15.55 -19.65
N ASN A 734 18.47 -16.01 -20.52
CA ASN A 734 18.81 -15.32 -21.76
C ASN A 734 18.01 -15.88 -22.96
N THR A 735 17.09 -16.82 -22.72
CA THR A 735 16.17 -17.32 -23.76
C THR A 735 14.85 -16.55 -23.71
N GLU A 736 14.15 -16.51 -24.85
CA GLU A 736 12.81 -15.93 -24.87
C GLU A 736 11.82 -16.84 -24.13
N PHE A 737 10.89 -16.22 -23.40
CA PHE A 737 9.70 -16.88 -22.88
C PHE A 737 8.89 -17.46 -24.04
N PRO A 738 8.36 -18.71 -23.94
CA PRO A 738 7.65 -19.32 -25.04
C PRO A 738 6.47 -18.48 -25.53
N LYS A 739 6.30 -18.41 -26.85
CA LYS A 739 5.21 -17.67 -27.50
C LYS A 739 4.04 -18.61 -27.83
N VAL A 740 2.84 -18.12 -27.71
CA VAL A 740 1.61 -18.87 -28.00
C VAL A 740 1.46 -19.08 -29.50
N ASN A 741 1.23 -20.32 -29.91
CA ASN A 741 0.73 -20.66 -31.24
C ASN A 741 -0.81 -20.70 -31.18
N GLU A 742 -1.47 -19.61 -31.58
CA GLU A 742 -2.94 -19.50 -31.52
C GLU A 742 -3.66 -20.59 -32.36
N LYS A 743 -3.02 -21.12 -33.39
CA LYS A 743 -3.61 -22.21 -34.19
C LYS A 743 -3.73 -23.52 -33.40
N ALA A 744 -2.78 -23.78 -32.50
CA ALA A 744 -2.81 -24.98 -31.67
C ALA A 744 -3.89 -24.89 -30.55
N LEU A 745 -4.45 -23.72 -30.30
CA LEU A 745 -5.56 -23.53 -29.35
C LEU A 745 -6.94 -23.85 -29.95
N ILE A 746 -7.00 -24.03 -31.28
CA ILE A 746 -8.24 -24.42 -31.96
C ILE A 746 -8.36 -25.94 -31.83
N LYS A 747 -9.27 -26.41 -31.00
CA LYS A 747 -9.59 -27.84 -30.91
C LYS A 747 -10.44 -28.24 -32.11
N ASP A 748 -10.08 -29.33 -32.76
CA ASP A 748 -10.89 -29.92 -33.84
C ASP A 748 -12.23 -30.43 -33.29
N GLU A 749 -12.24 -30.88 -32.02
CA GLU A 749 -13.40 -31.42 -31.36
C GLU A 749 -13.58 -30.83 -29.96
N LEU A 750 -14.81 -30.71 -29.50
CA LEU A 750 -15.21 -30.21 -28.19
C LEU A 750 -16.02 -31.26 -27.42
N GLU A 751 -15.72 -31.43 -26.17
CA GLU A 751 -16.55 -32.23 -25.25
C GLU A 751 -17.68 -31.34 -24.69
N LEU A 752 -18.92 -31.68 -24.98
CA LEU A 752 -20.10 -31.00 -24.48
C LEU A 752 -20.81 -31.81 -23.39
N ALA A 753 -21.23 -31.13 -22.31
CA ALA A 753 -22.06 -31.76 -21.30
C ALA A 753 -23.48 -32.02 -21.83
N VAL A 754 -23.94 -33.25 -21.71
CA VAL A 754 -25.34 -33.59 -21.96
C VAL A 754 -26.14 -33.52 -20.68
N GLN A 755 -27.14 -32.67 -20.67
CA GLN A 755 -28.05 -32.49 -19.54
C GLN A 755 -29.41 -33.08 -19.85
N ILE A 756 -30.04 -33.67 -18.82
CA ILE A 756 -31.45 -34.02 -18.82
C ILE A 756 -32.13 -33.27 -17.68
N ASN A 757 -33.09 -32.45 -18.02
CA ASN A 757 -33.77 -31.56 -17.07
C ASN A 757 -32.77 -30.74 -16.24
N SER A 758 -31.78 -30.12 -16.93
CA SER A 758 -30.73 -29.28 -16.36
C SER A 758 -29.70 -29.98 -15.42
N ARG A 759 -29.69 -31.31 -15.40
CA ARG A 759 -28.69 -32.11 -14.66
C ARG A 759 -27.76 -32.83 -15.64
N VAL A 760 -26.46 -32.65 -15.49
CA VAL A 760 -25.45 -33.34 -16.31
C VAL A 760 -25.56 -34.84 -16.08
N LYS A 761 -25.69 -35.61 -17.16
CA LYS A 761 -25.85 -37.07 -17.16
C LYS A 761 -24.86 -37.80 -18.06
N ALA A 762 -24.39 -37.15 -19.13
CA ALA A 762 -23.43 -37.73 -20.06
C ALA A 762 -22.54 -36.62 -20.67
N LYS A 763 -21.58 -37.02 -21.48
CA LYS A 763 -20.74 -36.13 -22.28
C LYS A 763 -20.70 -36.66 -23.71
N ILE A 764 -20.68 -35.77 -24.68
CA ILE A 764 -20.49 -36.09 -26.10
C ILE A 764 -19.33 -35.28 -26.67
N VAL A 765 -18.65 -35.81 -27.66
CA VAL A 765 -17.63 -35.15 -28.44
C VAL A 765 -18.25 -34.71 -29.77
N VAL A 766 -18.07 -33.41 -30.08
CA VAL A 766 -18.59 -32.80 -31.30
C VAL A 766 -17.50 -32.01 -32.00
N PRO A 767 -17.51 -31.90 -33.36
CA PRO A 767 -16.60 -31.00 -34.06
C PRO A 767 -16.74 -29.57 -33.53
N SER A 768 -15.64 -28.81 -33.42
CA SER A 768 -15.64 -27.45 -32.88
C SER A 768 -16.46 -26.46 -33.69
N GLY A 769 -16.61 -26.73 -34.99
CA GLY A 769 -17.44 -25.95 -35.94
C GLY A 769 -18.88 -26.44 -36.05
N ALA A 770 -19.29 -27.44 -35.26
CA ALA A 770 -20.62 -28.02 -35.37
C ALA A 770 -21.70 -27.00 -34.99
N ASP A 771 -22.74 -26.88 -35.84
CA ASP A 771 -23.91 -26.06 -35.56
C ASP A 771 -24.85 -26.75 -34.57
N LYS A 772 -25.94 -26.05 -34.21
CA LYS A 772 -26.88 -26.57 -33.20
C LYS A 772 -27.54 -27.88 -33.64
N ASP A 773 -27.84 -28.00 -34.93
CA ASP A 773 -28.55 -29.16 -35.47
C ASP A 773 -27.61 -30.36 -35.53
N GLU A 774 -26.35 -30.14 -35.89
CA GLU A 774 -25.28 -31.15 -35.90
C GLU A 774 -24.98 -31.63 -34.48
N ILE A 775 -24.84 -30.71 -33.50
CA ILE A 775 -24.65 -31.04 -32.09
C ILE A 775 -25.81 -31.88 -31.56
N GLN A 776 -27.05 -31.49 -31.90
CA GLN A 776 -28.24 -32.27 -31.50
C GLN A 776 -28.25 -33.67 -32.13
N LYS A 777 -27.89 -33.77 -33.39
CA LYS A 777 -27.80 -35.04 -34.09
C LYS A 777 -26.78 -35.98 -33.45
N ILE A 778 -25.54 -35.47 -33.21
CA ILE A 778 -24.49 -36.25 -32.57
C ILE A 778 -24.92 -36.72 -31.17
N ALA A 779 -25.58 -35.87 -30.41
CA ALA A 779 -26.07 -36.20 -29.10
C ALA A 779 -27.17 -37.27 -29.15
N MET A 780 -28.09 -37.19 -30.09
CA MET A 780 -29.15 -38.20 -30.28
C MET A 780 -28.64 -39.54 -30.83
N ASP A 781 -27.50 -39.54 -31.55
CA ASP A 781 -26.88 -40.73 -32.09
C ASP A 781 -26.01 -41.44 -31.08
N SER A 782 -25.61 -40.79 -29.97
CA SER A 782 -24.83 -41.39 -28.91
C SER A 782 -25.62 -42.47 -28.16
N ASP A 783 -25.04 -43.66 -28.02
CA ASP A 783 -25.68 -44.80 -27.33
C ASP A 783 -25.95 -44.53 -25.86
N GLU A 784 -25.04 -43.76 -25.22
CA GLU A 784 -25.20 -43.33 -23.81
C GLU A 784 -26.38 -42.40 -23.64
N VAL A 785 -26.56 -41.46 -24.57
CA VAL A 785 -27.66 -40.48 -24.55
C VAL A 785 -28.99 -41.21 -24.89
N LYS A 786 -28.97 -42.15 -25.86
CA LYS A 786 -30.14 -42.99 -26.19
C LYS A 786 -30.64 -43.76 -24.97
N ALA A 787 -29.69 -44.39 -24.27
CA ALA A 787 -30.04 -45.15 -23.04
C ALA A 787 -30.61 -44.28 -21.93
N LEU A 788 -30.17 -43.02 -21.83
CA LEU A 788 -30.64 -42.04 -20.84
C LEU A 788 -32.01 -41.46 -21.21
N LEU A 789 -32.39 -41.46 -22.50
CA LEU A 789 -33.68 -40.97 -23.02
C LEU A 789 -34.69 -42.09 -23.25
N ASP A 790 -34.33 -43.36 -23.02
CA ASP A 790 -35.15 -44.51 -23.29
C ASP A 790 -36.54 -44.45 -22.59
N GLY A 791 -37.58 -44.47 -23.40
CA GLY A 791 -38.96 -44.32 -22.92
C GLY A 791 -39.44 -42.91 -22.58
N ALA A 792 -38.61 -41.88 -22.72
CA ALA A 792 -38.96 -40.51 -22.41
C ALA A 792 -39.33 -39.72 -23.68
N THR A 793 -40.36 -38.88 -23.58
CA THR A 793 -40.74 -37.94 -24.63
C THR A 793 -39.96 -36.65 -24.47
N VAL A 794 -39.05 -36.35 -25.40
CA VAL A 794 -38.29 -35.06 -25.40
C VAL A 794 -39.21 -33.94 -25.82
N LYS A 795 -39.49 -33.01 -24.90
CA LYS A 795 -40.35 -31.83 -25.12
C LYS A 795 -39.58 -30.69 -25.77
N LYS A 796 -38.30 -30.52 -25.42
CA LYS A 796 -37.49 -29.43 -25.92
C LYS A 796 -36.00 -29.81 -25.82
N VAL A 797 -35.24 -29.42 -26.86
CA VAL A 797 -33.75 -29.50 -26.85
C VAL A 797 -33.19 -28.10 -26.82
N ILE A 798 -32.28 -27.82 -25.91
CA ILE A 798 -31.63 -26.52 -25.78
C ILE A 798 -30.13 -26.75 -26.01
N VAL A 799 -29.61 -26.25 -27.12
CA VAL A 799 -28.19 -26.34 -27.46
C VAL A 799 -27.54 -24.97 -27.20
N ILE A 800 -26.56 -24.95 -26.31
CA ILE A 800 -25.65 -23.82 -26.13
C ILE A 800 -24.32 -24.23 -26.77
N PRO A 801 -23.98 -23.73 -27.99
CA PRO A 801 -22.78 -24.10 -28.69
C PRO A 801 -21.53 -23.95 -27.80
N HIS A 802 -20.57 -24.84 -27.94
CA HIS A 802 -19.32 -24.91 -27.18
C HIS A 802 -19.47 -25.12 -25.67
N ARG A 803 -20.68 -25.40 -25.15
CA ARG A 803 -20.91 -25.52 -23.72
C ARG A 803 -21.72 -26.76 -23.28
N LEU A 804 -22.95 -26.88 -23.79
CA LEU A 804 -23.80 -28.00 -23.39
C LEU A 804 -24.98 -28.21 -24.35
N ILE A 805 -25.57 -29.39 -24.27
CA ILE A 805 -26.89 -29.72 -24.80
C ILE A 805 -27.79 -30.17 -23.64
N ASN A 806 -29.01 -29.68 -23.54
CA ASN A 806 -29.99 -30.05 -22.50
C ASN A 806 -31.27 -30.56 -23.13
N PHE A 807 -31.62 -31.78 -22.79
CA PHE A 807 -32.91 -32.41 -23.14
C PHE A 807 -33.91 -32.18 -22.00
N VAL A 808 -35.06 -31.59 -22.33
CA VAL A 808 -36.16 -31.42 -21.40
C VAL A 808 -37.20 -32.53 -21.74
N ILE A 809 -37.41 -33.44 -20.83
CA ILE A 809 -38.27 -34.61 -20.95
C ILE A 809 -39.46 -34.45 -20.00
#